data_b5a1b308c410e1ac9657a0138d3f287a
#
_entry.id   b5a1b308c410e1ac9657a0138d3f287a
#
_cell.length_a   1.000
_cell.length_b   1.000
_cell.length_c   1.000
_cell.angle_alpha   90.00
_cell.angle_beta   90.00
_cell.angle_gamma   90.00
#
_symmetry.space_group_name_H-M   'P 1'
#
loop_
_entity.id
_entity.type
_entity.pdbx_description
1 polymer ?
#
loop_
_entity_poly.entity_id
_entity_poly.type
_entity_poly.pdbx_seq_one_letter_code
_entity_poly.pdbx_strand_id
1 'polypeptide(L)'
;MTRKRITRHPVLDVGPQEEVTFSWNNKTLYGKPGEMISSALFANNIQIFGHHPRDNAPQGMFCANGQCSQCLVIADGVPVKSCMTPLKEGMVVESVEGVPRVPRVDAPPDKGFDVLEKEVPVLIIGAGPAGLSAALELGKAGVETLLIDDKDEAGGKLVLQTHKFFGSVEDSHAGTRGFAIGNLLDEELKAFDCVETWLDTTAVGVFSDKIVGVVKNGSYITIKPEKLLVATGAREKMLPFPGNTLPGVYGAGAFQTLVNRDLVKASERVLIVGGGNVGIIAGYHAIQAGIEVAAVVEGLAEVGGYKVHADKLERLGVPIHTSHTVVSANGTHRVESVTVAELDSNWKPVPGTEKTFVVDTLLIAVGLSEVNEFYLKAKQWGMDVYCAGDAEEIAEASAAMFSGRIQGLKIAKSLGRFDGEIPKSLEEKAEVLKSRPGKPVKREAPEGETGVMPVFHCFQEIPCNPCTSVCEEELIHTEEDTITGLPYAVDVEKCKGCMNCVAVCPGLAVTLVDYRKDPEFPTVTLPYELGREGVEKGSVVTLTDVDGNTVHPSPSRGNHTVKRVVANKKRFPGTLMVQVVVEKEKAKQVIGIRIQKEETAMGTDPDPAGLADDAVICRCERGTLGEIRSAIRDGVRDINQLKGINRAGMGSCGSKTCRPMLWKIFRDEGIALEEVTDRVDRPLFVEVPLGVLAGVKGENGDE
;
A
#
# COMPACT_ATOMS: atom_id res chain seq x y z
N MET A 1 0.89 -29.04 -9.55
CA MET A 1 1.31 -27.99 -8.58
C MET A 1 0.06 -27.35 -8.01
N THR A 2 -0.04 -27.17 -6.71
CA THR A 2 -1.15 -26.46 -6.08
C THR A 2 -1.03 -24.98 -6.46
N ARG A 3 -2.06 -24.43 -7.09
CA ARG A 3 -2.06 -23.00 -7.46
C ARG A 3 -2.21 -22.13 -6.22
N LYS A 4 -1.48 -21.03 -6.18
CA LYS A 4 -1.46 -20.05 -5.08
C LYS A 4 -2.53 -18.97 -5.30
N ARG A 5 -3.80 -19.36 -5.50
CA ARG A 5 -4.92 -18.43 -5.64
C ARG A 5 -5.71 -18.31 -4.33
N ILE A 6 -6.09 -17.10 -4.00
CA ILE A 6 -7.07 -16.82 -2.94
C ILE A 6 -8.45 -17.13 -3.54
N THR A 7 -9.07 -18.22 -3.07
CA THR A 7 -10.38 -18.69 -3.53
C THR A 7 -11.53 -18.26 -2.62
N ARG A 8 -11.20 -17.72 -1.46
CA ARG A 8 -12.16 -17.16 -0.50
C ARG A 8 -11.52 -15.96 0.19
N HIS A 9 -12.25 -14.87 0.25
CA HIS A 9 -11.82 -13.67 0.98
C HIS A 9 -12.99 -13.13 1.79
N PRO A 10 -12.79 -12.64 3.04
CA PRO A 10 -13.90 -12.19 3.90
C PRO A 10 -14.58 -10.91 3.40
N VAL A 11 -13.90 -10.14 2.55
CA VAL A 11 -14.29 -8.80 2.13
C VAL A 11 -14.44 -8.68 0.62
N LEU A 12 -13.50 -9.24 -0.14
CA LEU A 12 -13.49 -9.16 -1.60
C LEU A 12 -14.37 -10.24 -2.21
N ASP A 13 -15.06 -9.91 -3.28
CA ASP A 13 -15.75 -10.90 -4.09
C ASP A 13 -14.76 -11.64 -4.97
N VAL A 14 -14.67 -12.95 -4.76
CA VAL A 14 -13.82 -13.85 -5.54
C VAL A 14 -14.72 -14.58 -6.55
N GLY A 15 -15.30 -13.84 -7.51
CA GLY A 15 -16.18 -14.40 -8.55
C GLY A 15 -15.55 -15.51 -9.39
N PRO A 16 -16.32 -16.12 -10.31
CA PRO A 16 -15.77 -17.11 -11.27
C PRO A 16 -14.63 -16.46 -12.05
N GLN A 17 -13.51 -17.19 -12.15
CA GLN A 17 -12.30 -16.68 -12.80
C GLN A 17 -12.14 -17.36 -14.15
N GLU A 18 -12.21 -16.59 -15.22
CA GLU A 18 -11.77 -17.04 -16.53
C GLU A 18 -10.26 -17.31 -16.49
N GLU A 19 -9.82 -18.32 -17.23
CA GLU A 19 -8.41 -18.69 -17.32
C GLU A 19 -7.95 -18.62 -18.76
N VAL A 20 -6.75 -18.11 -18.95
CA VAL A 20 -6.00 -18.14 -20.20
C VAL A 20 -4.75 -19.01 -20.05
N THR A 21 -4.29 -19.60 -21.13
CA THR A 21 -3.03 -20.34 -21.14
C THR A 21 -1.88 -19.45 -21.60
N PHE A 22 -0.69 -19.66 -21.03
CA PHE A 22 0.56 -19.05 -21.49
C PHE A 22 1.73 -20.01 -21.28
N SER A 23 2.85 -19.75 -21.92
CA SER A 23 4.08 -20.53 -21.77
C SER A 23 5.04 -19.82 -20.80
N TRP A 24 5.66 -20.58 -19.90
CA TRP A 24 6.81 -20.17 -19.10
C TRP A 24 7.95 -21.16 -19.29
N ASN A 25 9.04 -20.73 -19.93
CA ASN A 25 10.18 -21.59 -20.24
C ASN A 25 9.73 -22.92 -20.85
N ASN A 26 8.90 -22.88 -21.90
CA ASN A 26 8.31 -24.02 -22.59
C ASN A 26 7.34 -24.88 -21.75
N LYS A 27 6.88 -24.42 -20.60
CA LYS A 27 5.86 -25.10 -19.79
C LYS A 27 4.54 -24.35 -19.89
N THR A 28 3.46 -25.01 -20.22
CA THR A 28 2.12 -24.41 -20.21
C THR A 28 1.68 -24.13 -18.78
N LEU A 29 1.31 -22.90 -18.53
CA LEU A 29 0.75 -22.39 -17.27
C LEU A 29 -0.60 -21.74 -17.53
N TYR A 30 -1.28 -21.37 -16.44
CA TYR A 30 -2.60 -20.75 -16.50
C TYR A 30 -2.58 -19.45 -15.71
N GLY A 31 -3.23 -18.43 -16.26
CA GLY A 31 -3.42 -17.13 -15.65
C GLY A 31 -4.83 -16.58 -15.86
N LYS A 32 -5.10 -15.39 -15.43
CA LYS A 32 -6.33 -14.66 -15.74
C LYS A 32 -6.09 -13.73 -16.93
N PRO A 33 -7.08 -13.53 -17.81
CA PRO A 33 -6.92 -12.55 -18.88
C PRO A 33 -6.69 -11.15 -18.30
N GLY A 34 -5.68 -10.44 -18.81
CA GLY A 34 -5.35 -9.07 -18.39
C GLY A 34 -4.61 -8.93 -17.05
N GLU A 35 -4.48 -9.99 -16.23
CA GLU A 35 -3.66 -9.88 -15.03
C GLU A 35 -2.18 -9.67 -15.38
N MET A 36 -1.41 -9.07 -14.50
CA MET A 36 0.02 -8.88 -14.76
C MET A 36 0.77 -10.21 -14.81
N ILE A 37 1.74 -10.35 -15.74
CA ILE A 37 2.58 -11.56 -15.88
C ILE A 37 3.15 -11.99 -14.52
N SER A 38 3.64 -11.04 -13.69
CA SER A 38 4.17 -11.36 -12.36
C SER A 38 3.15 -12.06 -11.49
N SER A 39 1.89 -11.63 -11.51
CA SER A 39 0.80 -12.20 -10.71
C SER A 39 0.45 -13.59 -11.17
N ALA A 40 0.40 -13.83 -12.49
CA ALA A 40 0.22 -15.14 -13.07
C ALA A 40 1.36 -16.10 -12.67
N LEU A 41 2.61 -15.64 -12.70
CA LEU A 41 3.77 -16.44 -12.26
C LEU A 41 3.69 -16.80 -10.79
N PHE A 42 3.40 -15.83 -9.91
CA PHE A 42 3.20 -16.07 -8.49
C PHE A 42 2.05 -17.06 -8.22
N ALA A 43 0.93 -16.93 -8.92
CA ALA A 43 -0.19 -17.86 -8.83
C ALA A 43 0.20 -19.30 -9.19
N ASN A 44 1.20 -19.48 -10.04
CA ASN A 44 1.80 -20.77 -10.39
C ASN A 44 3.03 -21.11 -9.52
N ASN A 45 3.24 -20.44 -8.39
CA ASN A 45 4.33 -20.65 -7.46
C ASN A 45 5.73 -20.39 -8.06
N ILE A 46 5.83 -19.44 -8.99
CA ILE A 46 7.08 -18.97 -9.59
C ILE A 46 7.39 -17.58 -9.05
N GLN A 47 8.48 -17.46 -8.29
CA GLN A 47 8.93 -16.22 -7.67
C GLN A 47 10.28 -15.74 -8.21
N ILE A 48 11.01 -16.60 -8.92
CA ILE A 48 12.29 -16.31 -9.56
C ILE A 48 12.03 -16.13 -11.04
N PHE A 49 12.33 -14.93 -11.54
CA PHE A 49 12.07 -14.51 -12.93
C PHE A 49 13.33 -14.54 -13.80
N GLY A 50 14.47 -14.90 -13.22
CA GLY A 50 15.75 -15.03 -13.88
C GLY A 50 16.93 -14.78 -12.93
N HIS A 51 18.13 -14.63 -13.49
CA HIS A 51 19.35 -14.38 -12.74
C HIS A 51 20.10 -13.19 -13.31
N HIS A 52 20.63 -12.36 -12.40
CA HIS A 52 21.32 -11.14 -12.81
C HIS A 52 22.73 -11.43 -13.39
N PRO A 53 23.12 -10.78 -14.52
CA PRO A 53 24.37 -11.08 -15.22
C PRO A 53 25.65 -10.77 -14.43
N ARG A 54 25.57 -9.93 -13.41
CA ARG A 54 26.74 -9.50 -12.64
C ARG A 54 27.19 -10.51 -11.59
N ASP A 55 26.25 -11.10 -10.86
CA ASP A 55 26.54 -11.93 -9.68
C ASP A 55 25.70 -13.22 -9.65
N ASN A 56 24.97 -13.49 -10.71
CA ASN A 56 24.05 -14.63 -10.83
C ASN A 56 23.01 -14.72 -9.71
N ALA A 57 22.72 -13.60 -9.02
CA ALA A 57 21.72 -13.57 -7.98
C ALA A 57 20.31 -13.73 -8.55
N PRO A 58 19.42 -14.50 -7.88
CA PRO A 58 18.04 -14.67 -8.34
C PRO A 58 17.30 -13.34 -8.32
N GLN A 59 16.49 -13.10 -9.35
CA GLN A 59 15.68 -11.90 -9.50
C GLN A 59 14.19 -12.24 -9.38
N GLY A 60 13.47 -11.38 -8.71
CA GLY A 60 12.02 -11.50 -8.52
C GLY A 60 11.35 -10.14 -8.45
N MET A 61 10.14 -10.08 -7.92
CA MET A 61 9.40 -8.83 -7.78
C MET A 61 9.74 -8.15 -6.43
N PHE A 62 9.75 -6.79 -6.42
CA PHE A 62 9.85 -6.00 -5.20
C PHE A 62 8.72 -4.97 -5.06
N CYS A 63 8.43 -4.16 -6.10
CA CYS A 63 7.54 -3.01 -5.98
C CYS A 63 6.15 -3.17 -6.62
N ALA A 64 5.95 -4.10 -7.54
CA ALA A 64 4.72 -4.34 -8.32
C ALA A 64 4.09 -3.09 -9.00
N ASN A 65 4.88 -2.03 -9.21
CA ASN A 65 4.42 -0.77 -9.79
C ASN A 65 5.44 -0.13 -10.76
N GLY A 66 6.28 -0.93 -11.39
CA GLY A 66 7.22 -0.47 -12.41
C GLY A 66 8.44 0.32 -11.93
N GLN A 67 8.62 0.57 -10.63
CA GLN A 67 9.62 1.50 -10.10
C GLN A 67 11.01 0.89 -9.90
N CYS A 68 11.15 -0.44 -9.70
CA CYS A 68 12.42 -1.05 -9.30
C CYS A 68 13.16 -1.80 -10.41
N SER A 69 12.49 -2.21 -11.48
CA SER A 69 13.02 -3.02 -12.61
C SER A 69 13.69 -4.34 -12.20
N GLN A 70 13.25 -4.96 -11.09
CA GLN A 70 13.77 -6.25 -10.64
C GLN A 70 12.99 -7.44 -11.20
N CYS A 71 11.78 -7.20 -11.73
CA CYS A 71 10.84 -8.21 -12.21
C CYS A 71 10.90 -8.42 -13.74
N LEU A 72 12.07 -8.26 -14.36
CA LEU A 72 12.20 -8.43 -15.82
C LEU A 72 11.95 -9.88 -16.23
N VAL A 73 11.23 -10.03 -17.34
CA VAL A 73 11.02 -11.28 -18.09
C VAL A 73 11.12 -10.99 -19.57
N ILE A 74 11.21 -12.03 -20.41
CA ILE A 74 11.07 -11.90 -21.84
C ILE A 74 9.64 -12.34 -22.18
N ALA A 75 8.82 -11.45 -22.73
CA ALA A 75 7.47 -11.76 -23.20
C ALA A 75 7.42 -11.58 -24.71
N ASP A 76 7.03 -12.65 -25.44
CA ASP A 76 7.01 -12.70 -26.90
C ASP A 76 8.31 -12.17 -27.54
N GLY A 77 9.45 -12.55 -26.95
CA GLY A 77 10.78 -12.16 -27.37
C GLY A 77 11.25 -10.76 -26.92
N VAL A 78 10.44 -9.98 -26.22
CA VAL A 78 10.78 -8.62 -25.78
C VAL A 78 11.00 -8.59 -24.27
N PRO A 79 12.11 -7.98 -23.78
CA PRO A 79 12.32 -7.76 -22.35
C PRO A 79 11.31 -6.75 -21.80
N VAL A 80 10.51 -7.15 -20.81
CA VAL A 80 9.47 -6.33 -20.20
C VAL A 80 9.49 -6.42 -18.67
N LYS A 81 8.89 -5.44 -18.00
CA LYS A 81 8.60 -5.52 -16.57
C LYS A 81 7.32 -6.34 -16.36
N SER A 82 7.45 -7.53 -15.84
CA SER A 82 6.33 -8.45 -15.64
C SER A 82 5.20 -7.89 -14.76
N CYS A 83 5.50 -6.95 -13.88
CA CYS A 83 4.52 -6.28 -13.03
C CYS A 83 3.72 -5.15 -13.73
N MET A 84 4.08 -4.82 -14.98
CA MET A 84 3.45 -3.76 -15.79
C MET A 84 2.97 -4.29 -17.14
N THR A 85 3.07 -5.59 -17.38
CA THR A 85 2.70 -6.20 -18.67
C THR A 85 1.53 -7.14 -18.47
N PRO A 86 0.35 -6.83 -19.05
CA PRO A 86 -0.83 -7.69 -18.98
C PRO A 86 -0.60 -9.02 -19.71
N LEU A 87 -1.12 -10.09 -19.12
CA LEU A 87 -1.08 -11.42 -19.68
C LEU A 87 -2.13 -11.59 -20.79
N LYS A 88 -1.73 -12.23 -21.90
CA LYS A 88 -2.60 -12.57 -23.03
C LYS A 88 -2.61 -14.07 -23.26
N GLU A 89 -3.70 -14.58 -23.88
CA GLU A 89 -3.79 -15.97 -24.30
C GLU A 89 -2.66 -16.32 -25.27
N GLY A 90 -2.00 -17.46 -25.00
CA GLY A 90 -0.92 -17.98 -25.84
C GLY A 90 0.43 -17.26 -25.72
N MET A 91 0.56 -16.23 -24.83
CA MET A 91 1.80 -15.48 -24.64
C MET A 91 2.96 -16.41 -24.27
N VAL A 92 4.13 -16.17 -24.87
CA VAL A 92 5.37 -16.89 -24.54
C VAL A 92 6.20 -16.04 -23.60
N VAL A 93 6.36 -16.52 -22.36
CA VAL A 93 7.13 -15.83 -21.33
C VAL A 93 8.34 -16.69 -20.95
N GLU A 94 9.51 -16.06 -20.88
CA GLU A 94 10.78 -16.71 -20.54
C GLU A 94 11.51 -15.94 -19.42
N SER A 95 12.30 -16.68 -18.63
CA SER A 95 13.17 -16.09 -17.64
C SER A 95 14.30 -15.28 -18.28
N VAL A 96 14.75 -14.22 -17.58
CA VAL A 96 15.94 -13.47 -18.02
C VAL A 96 17.18 -14.10 -17.39
N GLU A 97 17.95 -14.81 -18.22
CA GLU A 97 19.23 -15.40 -17.80
C GLU A 97 20.39 -14.55 -18.35
N GLY A 98 20.94 -13.73 -17.49
CA GLY A 98 21.99 -12.79 -17.86
C GLY A 98 21.48 -11.53 -18.58
N VAL A 99 22.16 -11.12 -19.65
CA VAL A 99 21.76 -9.94 -20.43
C VAL A 99 20.70 -10.33 -21.47
N PRO A 100 19.50 -9.71 -21.42
CA PRO A 100 18.44 -10.04 -22.36
C PRO A 100 18.87 -9.66 -23.80
N ARG A 101 18.54 -10.54 -24.74
CA ARG A 101 18.73 -10.29 -26.17
C ARG A 101 17.45 -9.74 -26.76
N VAL A 102 17.57 -8.64 -27.49
CA VAL A 102 16.46 -8.08 -28.25
C VAL A 102 16.36 -8.81 -29.59
N PRO A 103 15.14 -9.18 -30.05
CA PRO A 103 14.96 -9.77 -31.36
C PRO A 103 15.58 -8.91 -32.45
N ARG A 104 16.19 -9.58 -33.45
CA ARG A 104 16.75 -8.89 -34.61
C ARG A 104 15.57 -8.56 -35.54
N VAL A 105 15.36 -7.30 -35.80
CA VAL A 105 14.40 -6.85 -36.82
C VAL A 105 15.16 -6.72 -38.13
N ASP A 106 14.87 -7.57 -39.09
CA ASP A 106 15.62 -7.66 -40.37
C ASP A 106 15.24 -6.57 -41.38
N ALA A 107 14.14 -5.85 -41.16
CA ALA A 107 13.74 -4.73 -41.99
C ALA A 107 13.30 -3.51 -41.15
N PRO A 108 13.79 -2.29 -41.44
CA PRO A 108 13.24 -1.09 -40.86
C PRO A 108 11.77 -0.91 -41.34
N PRO A 109 10.90 -0.31 -40.52
CA PRO A 109 9.54 0.02 -40.97
C PRO A 109 9.60 0.96 -42.18
N ASP A 110 8.82 0.63 -43.22
CA ASP A 110 8.88 1.29 -44.55
C ASP A 110 8.39 2.74 -44.58
N LYS A 111 7.82 3.28 -43.50
CA LYS A 111 7.29 4.67 -43.44
C LYS A 111 7.45 5.27 -42.06
N GLY A 112 7.71 6.59 -42.03
CA GLY A 112 7.49 7.44 -40.85
C GLY A 112 6.01 7.41 -40.47
N PHE A 113 5.74 7.43 -39.17
CA PHE A 113 4.40 7.35 -38.63
C PHE A 113 3.99 8.73 -38.10
N ASP A 114 2.71 9.07 -38.24
CA ASP A 114 2.17 10.25 -37.65
C ASP A 114 1.99 10.02 -36.14
N VAL A 115 2.68 10.82 -35.33
CA VAL A 115 2.45 10.86 -33.89
C VAL A 115 1.16 11.63 -33.64
N LEU A 116 0.21 11.05 -32.96
CA LEU A 116 -1.02 11.76 -32.57
C LEU A 116 -0.69 12.86 -31.60
N GLU A 117 -1.22 14.05 -31.86
CA GLU A 117 -1.12 15.23 -31.01
C GLU A 117 -2.50 15.57 -30.45
N LYS A 118 -2.56 15.90 -29.15
CA LYS A 118 -3.79 16.34 -28.47
C LYS A 118 -3.48 17.56 -27.62
N GLU A 119 -4.24 18.64 -27.79
CA GLU A 119 -4.23 19.79 -26.90
C GLU A 119 -5.40 19.68 -25.92
N VAL A 120 -5.17 19.99 -24.65
CA VAL A 120 -6.20 19.93 -23.60
C VAL A 120 -6.02 21.10 -22.61
N PRO A 121 -7.08 21.70 -22.10
CA PRO A 121 -6.97 22.71 -21.05
C PRO A 121 -6.31 22.16 -19.79
N VAL A 122 -6.69 20.98 -19.35
CA VAL A 122 -6.10 20.33 -18.16
C VAL A 122 -5.74 18.88 -18.46
N LEU A 123 -4.50 18.50 -18.12
CA LEU A 123 -4.07 17.11 -18.05
C LEU A 123 -3.80 16.74 -16.59
N ILE A 124 -4.39 15.64 -16.12
CA ILE A 124 -4.11 15.04 -14.81
C ILE A 124 -3.38 13.71 -15.04
N ILE A 125 -2.21 13.52 -14.42
CA ILE A 125 -1.48 12.26 -14.43
C ILE A 125 -1.70 11.54 -13.10
N GLY A 126 -2.46 10.44 -13.13
CA GLY A 126 -2.80 9.58 -11.99
C GLY A 126 -4.26 9.70 -11.58
N ALA A 127 -5.02 8.60 -11.75
CA ALA A 127 -6.42 8.46 -11.33
C ALA A 127 -6.55 7.84 -9.93
N GLY A 128 -5.61 8.14 -9.04
CA GLY A 128 -5.71 7.84 -7.61
C GLY A 128 -6.64 8.82 -6.87
N PRO A 129 -6.77 8.72 -5.53
CA PRO A 129 -7.68 9.56 -4.75
C PRO A 129 -7.51 11.05 -4.98
N ALA A 130 -6.28 11.54 -5.14
CA ALA A 130 -6.01 12.95 -5.40
C ALA A 130 -6.45 13.37 -6.82
N GLY A 131 -6.08 12.58 -7.84
CA GLY A 131 -6.43 12.88 -9.23
C GLY A 131 -7.94 12.84 -9.48
N LEU A 132 -8.63 11.80 -8.96
CA LEU A 132 -10.09 11.70 -9.05
C LEU A 132 -10.78 12.87 -8.34
N SER A 133 -10.35 13.24 -7.15
CA SER A 133 -10.92 14.37 -6.41
C SER A 133 -10.70 15.70 -7.12
N ALA A 134 -9.54 15.90 -7.76
CA ALA A 134 -9.28 17.08 -8.56
C ALA A 134 -10.15 17.12 -9.83
N ALA A 135 -10.27 15.98 -10.52
CA ALA A 135 -11.10 15.84 -11.71
C ALA A 135 -12.59 16.12 -11.41
N LEU A 136 -13.09 15.69 -10.24
CA LEU A 136 -14.44 16.00 -9.79
C LEU A 136 -14.67 17.50 -9.60
N GLU A 137 -13.75 18.23 -8.98
CA GLU A 137 -13.89 19.68 -8.82
C GLU A 137 -13.79 20.42 -10.18
N LEU A 138 -12.94 19.96 -11.09
CA LEU A 138 -12.85 20.49 -12.45
C LEU A 138 -14.11 20.19 -13.27
N GLY A 139 -14.66 18.96 -13.14
CA GLY A 139 -15.93 18.58 -13.74
C GLY A 139 -17.09 19.44 -13.28
N LYS A 140 -17.21 19.71 -11.97
CA LYS A 140 -18.21 20.64 -11.39
C LYS A 140 -18.06 22.06 -11.94
N ALA A 141 -16.83 22.49 -12.23
CA ALA A 141 -16.53 23.80 -12.82
C ALA A 141 -16.68 23.83 -14.35
N GLY A 142 -17.04 22.71 -14.99
CA GLY A 142 -17.19 22.61 -16.45
C GLY A 142 -15.86 22.80 -17.21
N VAL A 143 -14.74 22.38 -16.63
CA VAL A 143 -13.41 22.46 -17.22
C VAL A 143 -13.13 21.19 -18.01
N GLU A 144 -12.83 21.32 -19.30
CA GLU A 144 -12.39 20.20 -20.12
C GLU A 144 -11.08 19.63 -19.58
N THR A 145 -11.11 18.36 -19.20
CA THR A 145 -10.03 17.70 -18.45
C THR A 145 -9.76 16.31 -19.02
N LEU A 146 -8.50 15.99 -19.25
CA LEU A 146 -8.03 14.64 -19.55
C LEU A 146 -7.34 14.06 -18.30
N LEU A 147 -7.91 12.99 -17.77
CA LEU A 147 -7.34 12.20 -16.67
C LEU A 147 -6.72 10.93 -17.23
N ILE A 148 -5.44 10.66 -16.93
CA ILE A 148 -4.77 9.44 -17.39
C ILE A 148 -4.23 8.62 -16.23
N ASP A 149 -4.25 7.28 -16.38
CA ASP A 149 -3.63 6.33 -15.43
C ASP A 149 -3.02 5.14 -16.16
N ASP A 150 -1.92 4.60 -15.60
CA ASP A 150 -1.21 3.44 -16.15
C ASP A 150 -1.83 2.09 -15.73
N LYS A 151 -2.99 2.10 -15.10
CA LYS A 151 -3.75 0.92 -14.67
C LYS A 151 -5.03 0.78 -15.49
N ASP A 152 -5.59 -0.41 -15.43
CA ASP A 152 -6.85 -0.81 -16.05
C ASP A 152 -8.10 -0.34 -15.29
N GLU A 153 -7.92 0.16 -14.06
CA GLU A 153 -8.99 0.70 -13.22
C GLU A 153 -8.57 1.99 -12.51
N ALA A 154 -9.52 2.89 -12.28
CA ALA A 154 -9.32 4.08 -11.49
C ALA A 154 -9.37 3.77 -9.98
N GLY A 155 -8.82 4.67 -9.15
CA GLY A 155 -8.75 4.53 -7.69
C GLY A 155 -7.33 4.41 -7.15
N GLY A 156 -6.34 4.07 -7.98
CA GLY A 156 -4.94 3.98 -7.59
C GLY A 156 -4.73 3.02 -6.41
N LYS A 157 -4.13 3.48 -5.32
CA LYS A 157 -3.89 2.63 -4.14
C LYS A 157 -5.15 2.32 -3.33
N LEU A 158 -6.28 3.01 -3.57
CA LEU A 158 -7.56 2.69 -2.92
C LEU A 158 -8.02 1.27 -3.25
N VAL A 159 -7.80 0.79 -4.49
CA VAL A 159 -8.22 -0.55 -4.94
C VAL A 159 -7.58 -1.69 -4.15
N LEU A 160 -6.45 -1.43 -3.48
CA LEU A 160 -5.73 -2.39 -2.65
C LEU A 160 -6.22 -2.43 -1.20
N GLN A 161 -7.13 -1.52 -0.79
CA GLN A 161 -7.45 -1.29 0.61
C GLN A 161 -8.76 -1.99 0.99
N THR A 162 -8.66 -3.16 1.61
CA THR A 162 -9.81 -3.94 2.12
C THR A 162 -10.27 -3.47 3.51
N HIS A 163 -9.49 -2.66 4.21
CA HIS A 163 -9.88 -2.03 5.48
C HIS A 163 -10.77 -0.80 5.24
N LYS A 164 -11.50 -0.39 6.28
CA LYS A 164 -12.31 0.83 6.27
C LYS A 164 -11.45 2.05 6.54
N PHE A 165 -11.83 3.19 5.94
CA PHE A 165 -11.09 4.44 6.05
C PHE A 165 -11.45 5.22 7.30
N PHE A 166 -10.47 5.97 7.78
CA PHE A 166 -10.58 6.99 8.82
C PHE A 166 -11.03 8.33 8.21
N GLY A 167 -11.38 9.27 9.06
CA GLY A 167 -11.89 10.58 8.66
C GLY A 167 -13.35 10.78 9.04
N SER A 168 -14.07 11.66 8.33
CA SER A 168 -15.52 11.85 8.45
C SER A 168 -16.28 11.12 7.34
N VAL A 169 -17.54 10.76 7.60
CA VAL A 169 -18.41 10.14 6.59
C VAL A 169 -18.63 11.08 5.41
N GLU A 170 -18.90 12.36 5.71
CA GLU A 170 -19.27 13.38 4.72
C GLU A 170 -18.12 13.78 3.81
N ASP A 171 -16.91 13.90 4.39
CA ASP A 171 -15.76 14.47 3.67
C ASP A 171 -14.88 13.43 2.99
N SER A 172 -14.77 12.22 3.58
CA SER A 172 -13.81 11.19 3.13
C SER A 172 -14.39 9.78 3.06
N HIS A 173 -15.73 9.63 3.13
CA HIS A 173 -16.41 8.35 3.15
C HIS A 173 -15.91 7.40 4.26
N ALA A 174 -15.54 7.95 5.43
CA ALA A 174 -15.03 7.16 6.55
C ALA A 174 -15.99 6.02 6.94
N GLY A 175 -15.43 4.88 7.35
CA GLY A 175 -16.21 3.67 7.58
C GLY A 175 -16.51 2.85 6.32
N THR A 176 -16.19 3.37 5.14
CA THR A 176 -16.23 2.66 3.84
C THR A 176 -14.84 2.08 3.51
N ARG A 177 -14.79 1.00 2.78
CA ARG A 177 -13.52 0.35 2.38
C ARG A 177 -12.87 1.10 1.22
N GLY A 178 -11.54 1.12 1.17
CA GLY A 178 -10.81 1.90 0.19
C GLY A 178 -11.19 1.58 -1.26
N PHE A 179 -11.28 0.29 -1.63
CA PHE A 179 -11.67 -0.09 -2.99
C PHE A 179 -13.09 0.40 -3.35
N ALA A 180 -14.02 0.42 -2.39
CA ALA A 180 -15.36 0.94 -2.62
C ALA A 180 -15.38 2.47 -2.75
N ILE A 181 -14.48 3.18 -2.05
CA ILE A 181 -14.31 4.64 -2.21
C ILE A 181 -13.77 4.96 -3.62
N GLY A 182 -12.78 4.20 -4.11
CA GLY A 182 -12.27 4.36 -5.47
C GLY A 182 -13.38 4.25 -6.51
N ASN A 183 -14.22 3.21 -6.39
CA ASN A 183 -15.36 3.01 -7.28
C ASN A 183 -16.39 4.14 -7.18
N LEU A 184 -16.68 4.64 -5.97
CA LEU A 184 -17.61 5.77 -5.79
C LEU A 184 -17.12 7.03 -6.50
N LEU A 185 -15.85 7.38 -6.35
CA LEU A 185 -15.26 8.56 -6.98
C LEU A 185 -15.26 8.44 -8.52
N ASP A 186 -14.95 7.25 -9.05
CA ASP A 186 -14.98 6.99 -10.49
C ASP A 186 -16.41 7.08 -11.06
N GLU A 187 -17.40 6.51 -10.36
CA GLU A 187 -18.81 6.62 -10.78
C GLU A 187 -19.32 8.07 -10.71
N GLU A 188 -18.96 8.83 -9.69
CA GLU A 188 -19.32 10.26 -9.60
C GLU A 188 -18.71 11.05 -10.77
N LEU A 189 -17.50 10.69 -11.20
CA LEU A 189 -16.82 11.38 -12.29
C LEU A 189 -17.52 11.19 -13.64
N LYS A 190 -18.16 10.06 -13.88
CA LYS A 190 -18.92 9.76 -15.10
C LYS A 190 -20.13 10.68 -15.33
N ALA A 191 -20.54 11.45 -14.32
CA ALA A 191 -21.58 12.45 -14.47
C ALA A 191 -21.12 13.74 -15.22
N PHE A 192 -19.84 13.89 -15.51
CA PHE A 192 -19.27 15.08 -16.13
C PHE A 192 -18.70 14.80 -17.52
N ASP A 193 -19.45 15.10 -18.56
CA ASP A 193 -19.05 14.90 -19.97
C ASP A 193 -17.77 15.67 -20.36
N CYS A 194 -17.41 16.70 -19.60
CA CYS A 194 -16.17 17.47 -19.82
C CYS A 194 -14.90 16.78 -19.28
N VAL A 195 -15.02 15.62 -18.61
CA VAL A 195 -13.87 14.87 -18.10
C VAL A 195 -13.72 13.57 -18.87
N GLU A 196 -12.64 13.46 -19.62
CA GLU A 196 -12.26 12.25 -20.36
C GLU A 196 -11.23 11.47 -19.53
N THR A 197 -11.46 10.16 -19.32
CA THR A 197 -10.53 9.28 -18.58
C THR A 197 -9.88 8.30 -19.54
N TRP A 198 -8.54 8.24 -19.54
CA TRP A 198 -7.75 7.26 -20.26
C TRP A 198 -7.04 6.34 -19.26
N LEU A 199 -7.54 5.14 -19.09
CA LEU A 199 -6.88 4.04 -18.41
C LEU A 199 -5.87 3.35 -19.35
N ASP A 200 -5.06 2.43 -18.82
CA ASP A 200 -3.98 1.77 -19.57
C ASP A 200 -3.09 2.75 -20.35
N THR A 201 -2.93 3.95 -19.80
CA THR A 201 -2.21 5.06 -20.44
C THR A 201 -1.04 5.51 -19.58
N THR A 202 0.17 5.19 -20.03
CA THR A 202 1.40 5.48 -19.28
C THR A 202 2.01 6.80 -19.72
N ALA A 203 2.11 7.77 -18.80
CA ALA A 203 2.94 8.95 -19.02
C ALA A 203 4.43 8.56 -19.02
N VAL A 204 5.17 8.98 -20.04
CA VAL A 204 6.59 8.55 -20.21
C VAL A 204 7.60 9.67 -20.04
N GLY A 205 7.20 10.91 -20.25
CA GLY A 205 8.11 12.05 -20.10
C GLY A 205 7.42 13.41 -20.27
N VAL A 206 8.14 14.44 -19.84
CA VAL A 206 7.79 15.86 -20.05
C VAL A 206 8.95 16.51 -20.76
N PHE A 207 8.66 17.26 -21.82
CA PHE A 207 9.66 17.81 -22.73
C PHE A 207 9.71 19.34 -22.71
N SER A 208 10.81 19.92 -23.23
CA SER A 208 11.10 21.36 -23.18
C SER A 208 10.12 22.22 -23.98
N ASP A 209 9.44 21.65 -24.96
CA ASP A 209 8.36 22.25 -25.76
C ASP A 209 6.99 22.21 -25.08
N LYS A 210 6.97 21.88 -23.77
CA LYS A 210 5.79 21.80 -22.90
C LYS A 210 4.79 20.70 -23.29
N ILE A 211 5.30 19.63 -23.84
CA ILE A 211 4.54 18.44 -24.22
C ILE A 211 4.75 17.36 -23.18
N VAL A 212 3.69 16.60 -22.90
CA VAL A 212 3.71 15.36 -22.15
C VAL A 212 3.57 14.21 -23.13
N GLY A 213 4.56 13.31 -23.16
CA GLY A 213 4.49 12.09 -23.95
C GLY A 213 3.79 11.00 -23.17
N VAL A 214 2.86 10.31 -23.80
CA VAL A 214 2.14 9.17 -23.23
C VAL A 214 2.14 7.98 -24.20
N VAL A 215 1.99 6.77 -23.65
CA VAL A 215 1.77 5.56 -24.44
C VAL A 215 0.40 4.99 -24.06
N LYS A 216 -0.46 4.83 -25.06
CA LYS A 216 -1.79 4.21 -24.93
C LYS A 216 -1.95 3.14 -26.02
N ASN A 217 -2.33 1.93 -25.65
CA ASN A 217 -2.51 0.80 -26.58
C ASN A 217 -1.31 0.58 -27.52
N GLY A 218 -0.08 0.73 -27.01
CA GLY A 218 1.13 0.57 -27.82
C GLY A 218 1.43 1.73 -28.77
N SER A 219 0.65 2.80 -28.78
CA SER A 219 0.87 3.99 -29.61
C SER A 219 1.41 5.14 -28.77
N TYR A 220 2.40 5.87 -29.29
CA TYR A 220 2.92 7.08 -28.67
C TYR A 220 2.05 8.29 -29.07
N ILE A 221 1.65 9.06 -28.07
CA ILE A 221 0.80 10.25 -28.22
C ILE A 221 1.48 11.42 -27.50
N THR A 222 1.44 12.58 -28.08
CA THR A 222 1.88 13.83 -27.44
C THR A 222 0.69 14.64 -26.98
N ILE A 223 0.72 15.06 -25.72
CA ILE A 223 -0.34 15.89 -25.14
C ILE A 223 0.26 17.23 -24.73
N LYS A 224 -0.37 18.32 -25.20
CA LYS A 224 0.01 19.68 -24.84
C LYS A 224 -1.06 20.29 -23.93
N PRO A 225 -0.89 20.23 -22.61
CA PRO A 225 -1.84 20.81 -21.67
C PRO A 225 -1.58 22.29 -21.44
N GLU A 226 -2.64 23.08 -21.20
CA GLU A 226 -2.48 24.43 -20.65
C GLU A 226 -2.08 24.36 -19.18
N LYS A 227 -2.72 23.47 -18.39
CA LYS A 227 -2.41 23.20 -17.00
C LYS A 227 -2.11 21.70 -16.83
N LEU A 228 -1.07 21.38 -16.07
CA LEU A 228 -0.70 20.02 -15.75
C LEU A 228 -0.87 19.78 -14.25
N LEU A 229 -1.61 18.74 -13.85
CA LEU A 229 -1.67 18.25 -12.48
C LEU A 229 -0.97 16.89 -12.38
N VAL A 230 0.01 16.78 -11.49
CA VAL A 230 0.71 15.52 -11.19
C VAL A 230 0.16 14.94 -9.89
N ALA A 231 -0.50 13.79 -9.99
CA ALA A 231 -1.13 13.05 -8.88
C ALA A 231 -0.67 11.58 -8.87
N THR A 232 0.59 11.35 -9.17
CA THR A 232 1.22 10.04 -9.41
C THR A 232 1.52 9.23 -8.15
N GLY A 233 1.18 9.77 -6.97
CA GLY A 233 1.30 9.07 -5.71
C GLY A 233 2.74 8.86 -5.24
N ALA A 234 3.00 7.73 -4.58
CA ALA A 234 4.26 7.43 -3.93
C ALA A 234 4.84 6.05 -4.29
N ARG A 235 6.14 5.91 -4.05
CA ARG A 235 6.88 4.64 -4.13
C ARG A 235 7.44 4.25 -2.77
N GLU A 236 7.63 2.96 -2.56
CA GLU A 236 8.19 2.41 -1.32
C GLU A 236 9.69 2.65 -1.22
N LYS A 237 10.12 3.03 -0.03
CA LYS A 237 11.53 3.05 0.34
C LYS A 237 12.04 1.63 0.54
N MET A 238 13.29 1.41 0.21
CA MET A 238 13.99 0.16 0.49
C MET A 238 14.86 0.29 1.74
N LEU A 239 15.19 -0.85 2.34
CA LEU A 239 16.14 -0.95 3.43
C LEU A 239 17.33 -1.81 2.98
N PRO A 240 18.59 -1.39 3.20
CA PRO A 240 19.76 -2.19 2.90
C PRO A 240 20.08 -3.14 4.06
N PHE A 241 20.21 -4.41 3.77
CA PHE A 241 20.70 -5.47 4.67
C PHE A 241 21.11 -6.67 3.81
N PRO A 242 21.94 -7.60 4.30
CA PRO A 242 22.26 -8.84 3.61
C PRO A 242 21.00 -9.62 3.22
N GLY A 243 20.94 -10.05 1.96
CA GLY A 243 19.77 -10.77 1.42
C GLY A 243 18.55 -9.89 1.06
N ASN A 244 18.66 -8.56 1.10
CA ASN A 244 17.55 -7.62 0.83
C ASN A 244 16.96 -7.70 -0.58
N THR A 245 17.57 -8.43 -1.50
CA THR A 245 17.08 -8.63 -2.87
C THR A 245 16.65 -10.06 -3.17
N LEU A 246 16.67 -10.96 -2.19
CA LEU A 246 16.16 -12.31 -2.36
C LEU A 246 14.69 -12.29 -2.77
N PRO A 247 14.27 -13.14 -3.72
CA PRO A 247 12.85 -13.41 -3.95
C PRO A 247 12.15 -13.77 -2.63
N GLY A 248 11.02 -13.10 -2.34
CA GLY A 248 10.38 -13.15 -1.04
C GLY A 248 10.57 -11.86 -0.22
N VAL A 249 11.51 -10.97 -0.61
CA VAL A 249 11.60 -9.62 -0.04
C VAL A 249 10.81 -8.66 -0.90
N TYR A 250 9.65 -8.19 -0.42
CA TYR A 250 8.72 -7.30 -1.14
C TYR A 250 8.53 -5.99 -0.39
N GLY A 251 8.13 -4.95 -1.14
CA GLY A 251 7.45 -3.81 -0.54
C GLY A 251 6.03 -4.18 -0.09
N ALA A 252 5.53 -3.53 0.95
CA ALA A 252 4.19 -3.80 1.49
C ALA A 252 3.08 -3.56 0.46
N GLY A 253 3.19 -2.52 -0.40
CA GLY A 253 2.23 -2.28 -1.47
C GLY A 253 2.28 -3.31 -2.59
N ALA A 254 3.46 -3.89 -2.86
CA ALA A 254 3.57 -5.02 -3.79
C ALA A 254 2.83 -6.25 -3.27
N PHE A 255 2.97 -6.53 -1.99
CA PHE A 255 2.23 -7.60 -1.32
C PHE A 255 0.72 -7.35 -1.38
N GLN A 256 0.26 -6.15 -1.02
CA GLN A 256 -1.16 -5.78 -1.10
C GLN A 256 -1.70 -5.89 -2.52
N THR A 257 -0.91 -5.55 -3.54
CA THR A 257 -1.28 -5.72 -4.94
C THR A 257 -1.56 -7.19 -5.27
N LEU A 258 -0.65 -8.09 -4.89
CA LEU A 258 -0.83 -9.53 -5.12
C LEU A 258 -2.06 -10.08 -4.38
N VAL A 259 -2.22 -9.76 -3.09
CA VAL A 259 -3.26 -10.40 -2.28
C VAL A 259 -4.64 -9.78 -2.46
N ASN A 260 -4.76 -8.45 -2.61
CA ASN A 260 -6.04 -7.76 -2.61
C ASN A 260 -6.59 -7.46 -4.00
N ARG A 261 -5.73 -7.14 -4.99
CA ARG A 261 -6.15 -6.93 -6.38
C ARG A 261 -6.13 -8.23 -7.16
N ASP A 262 -4.99 -8.93 -7.15
CA ASP A 262 -4.77 -10.07 -8.04
C ASP A 262 -5.24 -11.40 -7.43
N LEU A 263 -5.62 -11.39 -6.14
CA LEU A 263 -6.08 -12.55 -5.37
C LEU A 263 -5.10 -13.73 -5.43
N VAL A 264 -3.81 -13.41 -5.26
CA VAL A 264 -2.71 -14.36 -5.23
C VAL A 264 -2.20 -14.50 -3.80
N LYS A 265 -2.17 -15.73 -3.28
CA LYS A 265 -1.58 -16.05 -1.97
C LYS A 265 -0.05 -16.01 -2.10
N ALA A 266 0.53 -14.82 -1.99
CA ALA A 266 1.94 -14.55 -2.25
C ALA A 266 2.89 -15.19 -1.22
N SER A 267 2.37 -15.58 -0.04
CA SER A 267 3.13 -16.07 1.10
C SER A 267 2.32 -17.10 1.88
N GLU A 268 2.98 -17.97 2.63
CA GLU A 268 2.35 -18.76 3.69
C GLU A 268 2.57 -18.07 5.05
N ARG A 269 3.75 -17.49 5.26
CA ARG A 269 4.14 -16.88 6.52
C ARG A 269 5.07 -15.69 6.31
N VAL A 270 4.69 -14.54 6.84
CA VAL A 270 5.34 -13.25 6.58
C VAL A 270 5.87 -12.61 7.87
N LEU A 271 7.06 -11.98 7.77
CA LEU A 271 7.56 -10.99 8.73
C LEU A 271 7.44 -9.60 8.13
N ILE A 272 7.10 -8.59 8.93
CA ILE A 272 6.92 -7.21 8.47
C ILE A 272 7.91 -6.30 9.18
N VAL A 273 8.66 -5.49 8.43
CA VAL A 273 9.54 -4.44 8.95
C VAL A 273 8.94 -3.07 8.67
N GLY A 274 8.62 -2.35 9.73
CA GLY A 274 7.97 -1.06 9.77
C GLY A 274 6.59 -1.10 10.39
N GLY A 275 6.43 -0.50 11.57
CA GLY A 275 5.20 -0.38 12.36
C GLY A 275 4.39 0.88 12.06
N GLY A 276 4.60 1.51 10.90
CA GLY A 276 3.71 2.56 10.39
C GLY A 276 2.38 1.98 9.88
N ASN A 277 1.40 2.85 9.56
CA ASN A 277 0.08 2.41 9.08
C ASN A 277 0.17 1.41 7.92
N VAL A 278 1.06 1.62 6.95
CA VAL A 278 1.22 0.73 5.79
C VAL A 278 1.60 -0.69 6.21
N GLY A 279 2.59 -0.85 7.10
CA GLY A 279 3.05 -2.18 7.55
C GLY A 279 1.99 -2.91 8.37
N ILE A 280 1.37 -2.22 9.32
CA ILE A 280 0.33 -2.81 10.19
C ILE A 280 -0.91 -3.19 9.38
N ILE A 281 -1.34 -2.34 8.44
CA ILE A 281 -2.46 -2.62 7.55
C ILE A 281 -2.14 -3.80 6.62
N ALA A 282 -0.91 -3.89 6.09
CA ALA A 282 -0.49 -5.03 5.27
C ALA A 282 -0.53 -6.34 6.06
N GLY A 283 -0.15 -6.32 7.36
CA GLY A 283 -0.30 -7.46 8.27
C GLY A 283 -1.77 -7.87 8.44
N TYR A 284 -2.66 -6.92 8.59
CA TYR A 284 -4.10 -7.23 8.66
C TYR A 284 -4.64 -7.82 7.34
N HIS A 285 -4.21 -7.29 6.20
CA HIS A 285 -4.57 -7.85 4.88
C HIS A 285 -3.99 -9.26 4.68
N ALA A 286 -2.80 -9.54 5.19
CA ALA A 286 -2.22 -10.89 5.17
C ALA A 286 -3.15 -11.89 5.90
N ILE A 287 -3.61 -11.53 7.09
CA ILE A 287 -4.51 -12.37 7.88
C ILE A 287 -5.85 -12.56 7.17
N GLN A 288 -6.42 -11.52 6.55
CA GLN A 288 -7.64 -11.64 5.75
C GLN A 288 -7.47 -12.58 4.56
N ALA A 289 -6.27 -12.64 3.99
CA ALA A 289 -5.91 -13.54 2.89
C ALA A 289 -5.55 -14.98 3.35
N GLY A 290 -5.63 -15.27 4.64
CA GLY A 290 -5.25 -16.57 5.22
C GLY A 290 -3.74 -16.81 5.21
N ILE A 291 -2.95 -15.73 5.34
CA ILE A 291 -1.49 -15.76 5.47
C ILE A 291 -1.12 -15.47 6.92
N GLU A 292 -0.23 -16.26 7.49
CA GLU A 292 0.25 -16.09 8.86
C GLU A 292 1.22 -14.91 8.95
N VAL A 293 1.09 -14.09 9.99
CA VAL A 293 2.02 -12.99 10.30
C VAL A 293 2.86 -13.37 11.51
N ALA A 294 4.13 -13.66 11.31
CA ALA A 294 5.04 -14.08 12.36
C ALA A 294 5.29 -12.97 13.39
N ALA A 295 5.55 -11.76 12.91
CA ALA A 295 5.72 -10.57 13.75
C ALA A 295 5.69 -9.30 12.90
N VAL A 296 5.48 -8.16 13.56
CA VAL A 296 5.84 -6.83 13.06
C VAL A 296 7.04 -6.31 13.84
N VAL A 297 8.01 -5.76 13.14
CA VAL A 297 9.25 -5.20 13.71
C VAL A 297 9.30 -3.71 13.43
N GLU A 298 9.48 -2.89 14.46
CA GLU A 298 9.53 -1.43 14.39
C GLU A 298 10.82 -0.90 15.01
N GLY A 299 11.53 -0.04 14.28
CA GLY A 299 12.79 0.53 14.75
C GLY A 299 12.63 1.60 15.86
N LEU A 300 11.50 2.26 15.91
CA LEU A 300 11.18 3.21 16.97
C LEU A 300 10.80 2.49 18.29
N ALA A 301 10.88 3.19 19.40
CA ALA A 301 10.45 2.68 20.71
C ALA A 301 8.91 2.53 20.80
N GLU A 302 8.18 3.20 19.93
CA GLU A 302 6.73 3.14 19.84
C GLU A 302 6.31 2.91 18.37
N VAL A 303 5.15 2.31 18.18
CA VAL A 303 4.57 2.11 16.86
C VAL A 303 4.25 3.46 16.23
N GLY A 304 4.72 3.68 14.98
CA GLY A 304 4.50 4.93 14.26
C GLY A 304 3.12 5.07 13.61
N GLY A 305 2.37 3.97 13.48
CA GLY A 305 1.00 3.95 12.97
C GLY A 305 -0.05 4.24 14.05
N TYR A 306 -1.32 4.30 13.65
CA TYR A 306 -2.42 4.46 14.59
C TYR A 306 -2.49 3.28 15.57
N LYS A 307 -2.58 3.57 16.87
CA LYS A 307 -2.65 2.55 17.92
C LYS A 307 -3.78 1.54 17.65
N VAL A 308 -4.94 1.97 17.20
CA VAL A 308 -6.07 1.07 16.88
C VAL A 308 -5.77 0.05 15.81
N HIS A 309 -4.81 0.32 14.91
CA HIS A 309 -4.33 -0.66 13.94
C HIS A 309 -3.35 -1.66 14.56
N ALA A 310 -2.43 -1.19 15.40
CA ALA A 310 -1.52 -2.05 16.15
C ALA A 310 -2.28 -2.99 17.08
N ASP A 311 -3.16 -2.44 17.92
CA ASP A 311 -4.01 -3.18 18.84
C ASP A 311 -4.84 -4.26 18.10
N LYS A 312 -5.28 -3.96 16.88
CA LYS A 312 -6.01 -4.92 16.05
C LYS A 312 -5.18 -6.15 15.69
N LEU A 313 -3.89 -5.99 15.40
CA LEU A 313 -2.98 -7.12 15.15
C LEU A 313 -2.66 -7.90 16.44
N GLU A 314 -2.36 -7.19 17.54
CA GLU A 314 -2.05 -7.81 18.84
C GLU A 314 -3.23 -8.64 19.36
N ARG A 315 -4.47 -8.14 19.22
CA ARG A 315 -5.69 -8.90 19.55
C ARG A 315 -5.83 -10.20 18.76
N LEU A 316 -5.32 -10.22 17.53
CA LEU A 316 -5.34 -11.43 16.68
C LEU A 316 -4.18 -12.39 17.00
N GLY A 317 -3.24 -12.02 17.85
CA GLY A 317 -2.11 -12.80 18.27
C GLY A 317 -0.81 -12.54 17.51
N VAL A 318 -0.69 -11.39 16.83
CA VAL A 318 0.55 -10.98 16.14
C VAL A 318 1.41 -10.14 17.08
N PRO A 319 2.63 -10.58 17.43
CA PRO A 319 3.54 -9.80 18.24
C PRO A 319 4.10 -8.60 17.48
N ILE A 320 4.25 -7.46 18.17
CA ILE A 320 4.90 -6.26 17.66
C ILE A 320 6.17 -6.00 18.47
N HIS A 321 7.32 -6.07 17.82
CA HIS A 321 8.63 -5.82 18.43
C HIS A 321 9.10 -4.41 18.08
N THR A 322 9.01 -3.48 19.03
CA THR A 322 9.56 -2.12 18.93
C THR A 322 11.05 -2.09 19.25
N SER A 323 11.76 -1.02 18.87
CA SER A 323 13.22 -0.91 18.98
C SER A 323 13.99 -2.06 18.36
N HIS A 324 13.45 -2.66 17.27
CA HIS A 324 14.07 -3.77 16.56
C HIS A 324 14.21 -3.44 15.06
N THR A 325 15.16 -4.09 14.39
CA THR A 325 15.32 -3.99 12.94
C THR A 325 15.68 -5.34 12.33
N VAL A 326 15.55 -5.44 11.01
CA VAL A 326 16.06 -6.59 10.27
C VAL A 326 17.58 -6.52 10.17
N VAL A 327 18.24 -7.63 10.43
CA VAL A 327 19.69 -7.83 10.28
C VAL A 327 19.99 -8.52 8.96
N SER A 328 19.26 -9.57 8.62
CA SER A 328 19.44 -10.31 7.36
C SER A 328 18.16 -11.03 6.94
N ALA A 329 18.01 -11.23 5.63
CA ALA A 329 17.12 -12.25 5.07
C ALA A 329 17.99 -13.41 4.57
N ASN A 330 17.67 -14.63 5.00
CA ASN A 330 18.49 -15.81 4.78
C ASN A 330 17.79 -16.76 3.81
N GLY A 331 18.58 -17.41 2.96
CA GLY A 331 18.15 -18.39 1.98
C GLY A 331 19.07 -18.40 0.76
N THR A 332 19.03 -19.46 -0.02
CA THR A 332 19.88 -19.60 -1.22
C THR A 332 19.20 -19.02 -2.46
N HIS A 333 17.94 -19.32 -2.67
CA HIS A 333 17.20 -18.94 -3.87
C HIS A 333 16.03 -17.97 -3.56
N ARG A 334 15.54 -18.02 -2.33
CA ARG A 334 14.43 -17.19 -1.82
C ARG A 334 14.57 -17.06 -0.31
N VAL A 335 13.73 -16.21 0.27
CA VAL A 335 13.66 -16.11 1.75
C VAL A 335 13.20 -17.44 2.35
N GLU A 336 13.96 -17.91 3.35
CA GLU A 336 13.68 -19.10 4.17
C GLU A 336 13.59 -18.74 5.64
N SER A 337 14.31 -17.69 6.05
CA SER A 337 14.20 -17.11 7.39
C SER A 337 14.66 -15.65 7.36
N VAL A 338 14.33 -14.92 8.44
CA VAL A 338 14.73 -13.52 8.65
C VAL A 338 15.26 -13.38 10.07
N THR A 339 16.44 -12.77 10.20
CA THR A 339 17.03 -12.41 11.48
C THR A 339 16.78 -10.95 11.78
N VAL A 340 16.32 -10.65 13.00
CA VAL A 340 16.09 -9.31 13.53
C VAL A 340 16.88 -9.14 14.82
N ALA A 341 17.18 -7.89 15.23
CA ALA A 341 17.83 -7.60 16.50
C ALA A 341 17.31 -6.30 17.10
N GLU A 342 17.52 -6.12 18.40
CA GLU A 342 17.27 -4.84 19.07
C GLU A 342 18.19 -3.75 18.52
N LEU A 343 17.73 -2.51 18.58
CA LEU A 343 18.47 -1.30 18.19
C LEU A 343 18.94 -0.54 19.44
N ASP A 344 20.18 -0.10 19.40
CA ASP A 344 20.70 0.88 20.35
C ASP A 344 20.23 2.32 20.02
N SER A 345 20.58 3.28 20.87
CA SER A 345 20.26 4.69 20.65
C SER A 345 20.89 5.32 19.39
N ASN A 346 21.84 4.66 18.76
CA ASN A 346 22.49 5.07 17.53
C ASN A 346 21.96 4.32 16.30
N TRP A 347 20.83 3.62 16.45
CA TRP A 347 20.21 2.79 15.38
C TRP A 347 21.12 1.66 14.88
N LYS A 348 21.94 1.10 15.75
CA LYS A 348 22.77 -0.07 15.45
C LYS A 348 22.20 -1.32 16.12
N PRO A 349 22.20 -2.46 15.41
CA PRO A 349 21.83 -3.73 16.02
C PRO A 349 22.70 -4.04 17.25
N VAL A 350 22.08 -4.46 18.33
CA VAL A 350 22.76 -4.85 19.58
C VAL A 350 23.12 -6.33 19.49
N PRO A 351 24.42 -6.66 19.50
CA PRO A 351 24.87 -8.06 19.43
C PRO A 351 24.34 -8.90 20.59
N GLY A 352 23.89 -10.12 20.30
CA GLY A 352 23.33 -11.06 21.29
C GLY A 352 21.83 -10.91 21.52
N THR A 353 21.17 -10.01 20.80
CA THR A 353 19.70 -9.85 20.84
C THR A 353 18.99 -10.42 19.61
N GLU A 354 19.74 -11.09 18.75
CA GLU A 354 19.25 -11.63 17.49
C GLU A 354 18.14 -12.66 17.71
N LYS A 355 17.09 -12.55 16.91
CA LYS A 355 15.96 -13.48 16.85
C LYS A 355 15.73 -13.87 15.40
N THR A 356 15.64 -15.16 15.12
CA THR A 356 15.35 -15.64 13.76
C THR A 356 13.95 -16.20 13.66
N PHE A 357 13.23 -15.74 12.64
CA PHE A 357 11.90 -16.20 12.30
C PHE A 357 11.95 -17.03 11.01
N VAL A 358 11.41 -18.23 11.03
CA VAL A 358 11.22 -19.04 9.82
C VAL A 358 10.02 -18.48 9.06
N VAL A 359 10.27 -17.84 7.94
CA VAL A 359 9.26 -17.20 7.10
C VAL A 359 9.66 -17.33 5.63
N ASP A 360 8.69 -17.36 4.73
CA ASP A 360 8.95 -17.36 3.28
C ASP A 360 8.90 -15.96 2.64
N THR A 361 8.54 -14.96 3.45
CA THR A 361 8.35 -13.58 2.96
C THR A 361 8.74 -12.56 4.02
N LEU A 362 9.42 -11.50 3.56
CA LEU A 362 9.74 -10.31 4.33
C LEU A 362 9.13 -9.09 3.66
N LEU A 363 8.25 -8.37 4.35
CA LEU A 363 7.68 -7.12 3.87
C LEU A 363 8.46 -5.92 4.38
N ILE A 364 8.82 -5.03 3.48
CA ILE A 364 9.48 -3.76 3.78
C ILE A 364 8.44 -2.64 3.74
N ALA A 365 8.20 -2.01 4.89
CA ALA A 365 7.22 -0.94 5.09
C ALA A 365 7.83 0.27 5.81
N VAL A 366 9.07 0.62 5.46
CA VAL A 366 9.89 1.64 6.15
C VAL A 366 9.69 3.07 5.61
N GLY A 367 8.55 3.31 5.03
CA GLY A 367 8.13 4.61 4.52
C GLY A 367 8.04 4.68 3.00
N LEU A 368 7.56 5.81 2.54
CA LEU A 368 7.30 6.13 1.14
C LEU A 368 8.14 7.33 0.71
N SER A 369 8.29 7.51 -0.60
CA SER A 369 8.82 8.72 -1.21
C SER A 369 7.94 9.11 -2.39
N GLU A 370 7.86 10.40 -2.63
CA GLU A 370 7.04 11.01 -3.66
C GLU A 370 7.44 10.52 -5.06
N VAL A 371 6.46 10.31 -5.94
CA VAL A 371 6.66 10.10 -7.38
C VAL A 371 6.37 11.42 -8.09
N ASN A 372 7.32 12.35 -8.06
CA ASN A 372 7.14 13.72 -8.52
C ASN A 372 8.06 14.14 -9.67
N GLU A 373 8.70 13.21 -10.34
CA GLU A 373 9.63 13.50 -11.44
C GLU A 373 8.98 14.30 -12.56
N PHE A 374 7.70 14.02 -12.88
CA PHE A 374 6.92 14.76 -13.87
C PHE A 374 6.72 16.21 -13.43
N TYR A 375 6.35 16.44 -12.17
CA TYR A 375 6.19 17.78 -11.61
C TYR A 375 7.49 18.59 -11.65
N LEU A 376 8.59 18.01 -11.15
CA LEU A 376 9.88 18.68 -11.12
C LEU A 376 10.38 19.03 -12.53
N LYS A 377 10.18 18.11 -13.49
CA LYS A 377 10.60 18.32 -14.86
C LYS A 377 9.71 19.36 -15.56
N ALA A 378 8.39 19.32 -15.39
CA ALA A 378 7.47 20.31 -15.92
C ALA A 378 7.77 21.72 -15.38
N LYS A 379 8.05 21.82 -14.08
CA LYS A 379 8.49 23.08 -13.45
C LYS A 379 9.80 23.61 -14.03
N GLN A 380 10.77 22.72 -14.28
CA GLN A 380 12.03 23.07 -14.93
C GLN A 380 11.82 23.66 -16.33
N TRP A 381 10.84 23.15 -17.08
CA TRP A 381 10.51 23.63 -18.43
C TRP A 381 9.53 24.82 -18.42
N GLY A 382 9.17 25.37 -17.26
CA GLY A 382 8.28 26.52 -17.14
C GLY A 382 6.84 26.22 -17.59
N MET A 383 6.35 25.00 -17.38
CA MET A 383 4.94 24.66 -17.52
C MET A 383 4.14 25.19 -16.34
N ASP A 384 2.87 25.47 -16.53
CA ASP A 384 1.94 25.74 -15.44
C ASP A 384 1.53 24.40 -14.82
N VAL A 385 2.23 24.00 -13.76
CA VAL A 385 2.15 22.67 -13.17
C VAL A 385 1.78 22.71 -11.70
N TYR A 386 0.89 21.82 -11.32
CA TYR A 386 0.38 21.58 -9.97
C TYR A 386 0.76 20.17 -9.51
N CYS A 387 0.78 19.96 -8.20
CA CYS A 387 1.04 18.65 -7.60
C CYS A 387 -0.02 18.35 -6.54
N ALA A 388 -0.44 17.10 -6.38
CA ALA A 388 -1.44 16.72 -5.40
C ALA A 388 -1.21 15.32 -4.80
N GLY A 389 -1.70 15.13 -3.57
CA GLY A 389 -1.61 13.86 -2.84
C GLY A 389 -0.16 13.48 -2.56
N ASP A 390 0.13 12.18 -2.48
CA ASP A 390 1.47 11.66 -2.13
C ASP A 390 2.58 12.06 -3.10
N ALA A 391 2.26 12.56 -4.28
CA ALA A 391 3.24 13.14 -5.19
C ALA A 391 3.78 14.49 -4.69
N GLU A 392 3.01 15.19 -3.87
CA GLU A 392 3.35 16.46 -3.21
C GLU A 392 3.86 16.21 -1.79
N GLU A 393 3.08 15.48 -0.99
CA GLU A 393 3.37 15.18 0.41
C GLU A 393 2.75 13.84 0.82
N ILE A 394 3.55 12.98 1.45
CA ILE A 394 3.11 11.67 1.90
C ILE A 394 2.16 11.80 3.09
N ALA A 395 0.91 11.37 2.91
CA ALA A 395 -0.12 11.42 3.93
C ALA A 395 -1.15 10.27 3.77
N GLU A 396 -2.20 10.28 4.61
CA GLU A 396 -3.33 9.36 4.47
C GLU A 396 -4.15 9.66 3.21
N ALA A 397 -4.83 8.65 2.67
CA ALA A 397 -5.58 8.81 1.42
C ALA A 397 -6.72 9.85 1.51
N SER A 398 -7.32 10.05 2.69
CA SER A 398 -8.27 11.13 2.94
C SER A 398 -7.63 12.51 2.75
N ALA A 399 -6.42 12.72 3.26
CA ALA A 399 -5.66 13.95 3.03
C ALA A 399 -5.31 14.13 1.55
N ALA A 400 -4.99 13.03 0.83
CA ALA A 400 -4.75 13.07 -0.61
C ALA A 400 -6.01 13.52 -1.40
N MET A 401 -7.20 13.08 -1.00
CA MET A 401 -8.47 13.55 -1.59
C MET A 401 -8.64 15.05 -1.40
N PHE A 402 -8.38 15.58 -0.21
CA PHE A 402 -8.46 17.02 0.05
C PHE A 402 -7.41 17.82 -0.74
N SER A 403 -6.16 17.33 -0.80
CA SER A 403 -5.13 17.93 -1.65
C SER A 403 -5.61 18.01 -3.11
N GLY A 404 -6.19 16.94 -3.66
CA GLY A 404 -6.76 16.91 -5.00
C GLY A 404 -7.88 17.96 -5.20
N ARG A 405 -8.85 18.03 -4.29
CA ARG A 405 -9.93 19.03 -4.34
C ARG A 405 -9.39 20.47 -4.35
N ILE A 406 -8.44 20.78 -3.45
CA ILE A 406 -7.81 22.09 -3.37
C ILE A 406 -7.10 22.44 -4.68
N GLN A 407 -6.31 21.52 -5.25
CA GLN A 407 -5.60 21.78 -6.50
C GLN A 407 -6.57 21.90 -7.69
N GLY A 408 -7.63 21.09 -7.76
CA GLY A 408 -8.68 21.20 -8.77
C GLY A 408 -9.35 22.58 -8.76
N LEU A 409 -9.71 23.07 -7.57
CA LEU A 409 -10.28 24.43 -7.42
C LEU A 409 -9.26 25.53 -7.79
N LYS A 410 -7.97 25.38 -7.44
CA LYS A 410 -6.92 26.33 -7.86
C LYS A 410 -6.77 26.38 -9.37
N ILE A 411 -6.79 25.23 -10.03
CA ILE A 411 -6.72 25.14 -11.49
C ILE A 411 -7.97 25.77 -12.12
N ALA A 412 -9.18 25.42 -11.67
CA ALA A 412 -10.43 26.01 -12.16
C ALA A 412 -10.43 27.55 -12.02
N LYS A 413 -9.95 28.06 -10.89
CA LYS A 413 -9.79 29.52 -10.66
C LYS A 413 -8.79 30.17 -11.61
N SER A 414 -7.65 29.51 -11.85
CA SER A 414 -6.62 30.01 -12.78
C SER A 414 -7.11 30.09 -14.24
N LEU A 415 -8.09 29.26 -14.59
CA LEU A 415 -8.76 29.23 -15.91
C LEU A 415 -10.00 30.13 -15.99
N GLY A 416 -10.33 30.89 -14.92
CA GLY A 416 -11.52 31.75 -14.86
C GLY A 416 -12.84 30.97 -14.85
N ARG A 417 -12.83 29.72 -14.40
CA ARG A 417 -14.01 28.83 -14.31
C ARG A 417 -14.54 28.70 -12.89
N PHE A 418 -13.87 29.30 -11.91
CA PHE A 418 -14.30 29.37 -10.53
C PHE A 418 -13.97 30.76 -9.97
N ASP A 419 -15.01 31.57 -9.70
CA ASP A 419 -14.87 32.95 -9.21
C ASP A 419 -14.84 33.04 -7.67
N GLY A 420 -15.13 31.93 -6.97
CA GLY A 420 -15.15 31.85 -5.51
C GLY A 420 -13.77 31.92 -4.86
N GLU A 421 -13.75 32.13 -3.55
CA GLU A 421 -12.58 31.84 -2.75
C GLU A 421 -12.55 30.36 -2.38
N ILE A 422 -11.36 29.75 -2.39
CA ILE A 422 -11.20 28.40 -1.91
C ILE A 422 -11.51 28.39 -0.41
N PRO A 423 -12.48 27.55 0.04
CA PRO A 423 -12.85 27.58 1.44
C PRO A 423 -11.66 27.24 2.35
N LYS A 424 -11.31 28.13 3.27
CA LYS A 424 -10.25 27.90 4.27
C LYS A 424 -10.48 26.60 5.05
N SER A 425 -11.74 26.25 5.30
CA SER A 425 -12.12 25.01 5.95
C SER A 425 -11.61 23.75 5.22
N LEU A 426 -11.40 23.79 3.90
CA LEU A 426 -10.78 22.67 3.17
C LEU A 426 -9.29 22.54 3.49
N GLU A 427 -8.58 23.67 3.58
CA GLU A 427 -7.15 23.67 3.95
C GLU A 427 -6.97 23.25 5.39
N GLU A 428 -7.80 23.75 6.32
CA GLU A 428 -7.80 23.36 7.74
C GLU A 428 -8.09 21.87 7.92
N LYS A 429 -9.08 21.32 7.22
CA LYS A 429 -9.40 19.89 7.24
C LYS A 429 -8.27 19.04 6.65
N ALA A 430 -7.63 19.49 5.56
CA ALA A 430 -6.47 18.80 4.99
C ALA A 430 -5.33 18.69 6.00
N GLU A 431 -5.03 19.79 6.73
CA GLU A 431 -3.98 19.78 7.77
C GLU A 431 -4.33 18.87 8.95
N VAL A 432 -5.59 18.87 9.40
CA VAL A 432 -6.04 17.96 10.46
C VAL A 432 -5.89 16.49 10.04
N LEU A 433 -6.23 16.15 8.78
CA LEU A 433 -6.10 14.79 8.26
C LEU A 433 -4.62 14.35 8.06
N LYS A 434 -3.69 15.29 7.99
CA LYS A 434 -2.24 15.03 7.98
C LYS A 434 -1.64 14.98 9.39
N SER A 435 -2.41 15.32 10.41
CA SER A 435 -1.90 15.40 11.78
C SER A 435 -1.37 14.05 12.24
N ARG A 436 -0.27 14.08 12.98
CA ARG A 436 0.25 12.89 13.64
C ARG A 436 -0.73 12.46 14.74
N PRO A 437 -0.86 11.15 15.00
CA PRO A 437 -1.68 10.68 16.10
C PRO A 437 -1.19 11.28 17.43
N GLY A 438 -2.12 11.59 18.33
CA GLY A 438 -1.83 12.02 19.68
C GLY A 438 -1.15 10.91 20.49
N LYS A 439 -0.74 11.22 21.72
CA LYS A 439 -0.20 10.20 22.63
C LYS A 439 -1.32 9.27 23.08
N PRO A 440 -1.06 7.96 23.20
CA PRO A 440 -2.03 7.05 23.80
C PRO A 440 -2.39 7.47 25.23
N VAL A 441 -3.68 7.43 25.55
CA VAL A 441 -4.21 7.72 26.88
C VAL A 441 -4.83 6.47 27.50
N LYS A 442 -4.75 6.33 28.80
CA LYS A 442 -5.51 5.31 29.52
C LYS A 442 -6.88 5.87 29.88
N ARG A 443 -7.93 5.17 29.53
CA ARG A 443 -9.31 5.49 29.92
C ARG A 443 -9.90 4.34 30.72
N GLU A 444 -10.67 4.71 31.72
CA GLU A 444 -11.51 3.74 32.41
C GLU A 444 -12.74 3.41 31.56
N ALA A 445 -13.23 2.18 31.69
CA ALA A 445 -14.43 1.77 31.03
C ALA A 445 -15.62 2.63 31.52
N PRO A 446 -16.62 2.92 30.67
CA PRO A 446 -17.75 3.75 31.06
C PRO A 446 -18.48 3.15 32.27
N GLU A 447 -18.94 4.01 33.18
CA GLU A 447 -19.76 3.61 34.32
C GLU A 447 -21.13 3.09 33.88
N GLY A 448 -21.80 2.33 34.74
CA GLY A 448 -23.11 1.76 34.48
C GLY A 448 -23.06 0.29 34.05
N GLU A 449 -24.11 -0.45 34.40
CA GLU A 449 -24.25 -1.89 34.18
C GLU A 449 -25.69 -2.24 33.86
N THR A 450 -26.39 -1.38 33.13
CA THR A 450 -27.80 -1.56 32.77
C THR A 450 -28.00 -1.24 31.29
N GLY A 451 -29.05 -1.83 30.70
CA GLY A 451 -29.38 -1.55 29.30
C GLY A 451 -28.36 -2.08 28.29
N VAL A 452 -28.11 -1.31 27.27
CA VAL A 452 -27.08 -1.57 26.26
C VAL A 452 -26.14 -0.38 26.19
N MET A 453 -24.84 -0.63 26.25
CA MET A 453 -23.86 0.46 26.20
C MET A 453 -22.77 0.20 25.17
N PRO A 454 -22.38 1.21 24.37
CA PRO A 454 -21.18 1.16 23.57
C PRO A 454 -19.95 1.35 24.48
N VAL A 455 -18.93 0.55 24.23
CA VAL A 455 -17.61 0.66 24.88
C VAL A 455 -16.60 0.99 23.80
N PHE A 456 -15.85 2.07 24.01
CA PHE A 456 -14.84 2.56 23.07
C PHE A 456 -13.43 2.17 23.53
N HIS A 457 -12.71 1.47 22.69
CA HIS A 457 -11.32 1.08 22.89
C HIS A 457 -10.37 1.91 22.01
N CYS A 458 -10.81 3.10 21.61
CA CYS A 458 -10.02 4.13 20.95
C CYS A 458 -9.32 4.97 22.04
N PHE A 459 -8.01 4.77 22.21
CA PHE A 459 -7.22 5.42 23.27
C PHE A 459 -6.16 6.37 22.74
N GLN A 460 -6.35 6.88 21.53
CA GLN A 460 -5.42 7.79 20.87
C GLN A 460 -6.21 8.77 20.00
N GLU A 461 -5.88 10.05 20.11
CA GLU A 461 -6.42 11.08 19.23
C GLU A 461 -5.95 10.85 17.79
N ILE A 462 -6.90 10.59 16.89
CA ILE A 462 -6.70 10.39 15.47
C ILE A 462 -7.86 11.05 14.71
N PRO A 463 -7.67 11.53 13.49
CA PRO A 463 -8.73 12.19 12.73
C PRO A 463 -9.78 11.15 12.24
N CYS A 464 -10.75 10.81 13.12
CA CYS A 464 -11.72 9.75 12.83
C CYS A 464 -12.99 9.88 13.70
N ASN A 465 -14.16 10.02 13.07
CA ASN A 465 -15.44 10.09 13.80
C ASN A 465 -16.65 9.37 13.15
N PRO A 466 -16.54 8.33 12.29
CA PRO A 466 -17.72 7.74 11.64
C PRO A 466 -18.71 7.12 12.63
N CYS A 467 -18.28 6.78 13.86
CA CYS A 467 -19.16 6.24 14.89
C CYS A 467 -20.20 7.26 15.37
N THR A 468 -19.90 8.57 15.31
CA THR A 468 -20.87 9.63 15.66
C THR A 468 -21.97 9.72 14.61
N SER A 469 -21.58 9.79 13.31
CA SER A 469 -22.51 9.99 12.19
C SER A 469 -23.49 8.81 11.96
N VAL A 470 -23.19 7.59 12.44
CA VAL A 470 -24.06 6.43 12.24
C VAL A 470 -25.00 6.15 13.41
N CYS A 471 -24.91 6.90 14.50
CA CYS A 471 -25.77 6.75 15.65
C CYS A 471 -27.10 7.49 15.42
N GLU A 472 -28.17 6.76 15.11
CA GLU A 472 -29.50 7.32 14.83
C GLU A 472 -30.12 8.03 16.05
N GLU A 473 -29.66 7.72 17.26
CA GLU A 473 -30.09 8.36 18.53
C GLU A 473 -29.13 9.47 18.97
N GLU A 474 -28.13 9.81 18.15
CA GLU A 474 -27.13 10.88 18.42
C GLU A 474 -26.44 10.76 19.79
N LEU A 475 -26.20 9.52 20.26
CA LEU A 475 -25.62 9.27 21.60
C LEU A 475 -24.10 9.38 21.64
N ILE A 476 -23.42 9.34 20.47
CA ILE A 476 -21.96 9.26 20.37
C ILE A 476 -21.42 10.61 19.94
N HIS A 477 -20.54 11.16 20.76
CA HIS A 477 -19.84 12.43 20.55
C HIS A 477 -18.34 12.23 20.59
N THR A 478 -17.57 13.22 20.16
CA THR A 478 -16.13 13.31 20.35
C THR A 478 -15.78 14.44 21.31
N GLU A 479 -14.68 14.32 22.03
CA GLU A 479 -14.20 15.38 22.91
C GLU A 479 -14.01 16.68 22.11
N GLU A 480 -14.42 17.80 22.72
CA GLU A 480 -14.38 19.14 22.10
C GLU A 480 -15.10 19.25 20.74
N ASP A 481 -15.95 18.28 20.39
CA ASP A 481 -16.64 18.15 19.09
C ASP A 481 -15.67 18.20 17.87
N THR A 482 -14.42 17.78 18.08
CA THR A 482 -13.41 17.72 17.02
C THR A 482 -13.32 16.33 16.41
N ILE A 483 -12.89 16.25 15.14
CA ILE A 483 -12.69 14.95 14.47
C ILE A 483 -11.58 14.11 15.10
N THR A 484 -10.64 14.76 15.80
CA THR A 484 -9.53 14.11 16.51
C THR A 484 -9.87 13.74 17.94
N GLY A 485 -10.98 14.27 18.49
CA GLY A 485 -11.42 13.99 19.86
C GLY A 485 -11.77 12.52 20.08
N LEU A 486 -11.51 12.03 21.28
CA LEU A 486 -11.83 10.66 21.63
C LEU A 486 -13.34 10.45 21.77
N PRO A 487 -13.92 9.35 21.24
CA PRO A 487 -15.35 9.12 21.30
C PRO A 487 -15.82 8.77 22.71
N TYR A 488 -17.01 9.27 23.06
CA TYR A 488 -17.74 8.91 24.28
C TYR A 488 -19.24 8.84 23.99
N ALA A 489 -20.01 8.25 24.89
CA ALA A 489 -21.46 8.17 24.76
C ALA A 489 -22.16 8.87 25.94
N VAL A 490 -23.25 9.56 25.64
CA VAL A 490 -24.17 10.16 26.59
C VAL A 490 -25.54 9.46 26.49
N ASP A 491 -26.38 9.63 27.51
CA ASP A 491 -27.78 9.12 27.51
C ASP A 491 -27.86 7.64 27.06
N VAL A 492 -26.93 6.82 27.53
CA VAL A 492 -26.77 5.42 27.08
C VAL A 492 -28.02 4.56 27.29
N GLU A 493 -28.94 4.97 28.16
CA GLU A 493 -30.23 4.31 28.36
C GLU A 493 -31.12 4.34 27.12
N LYS A 494 -30.89 5.28 26.19
CA LYS A 494 -31.60 5.37 24.90
C LYS A 494 -31.02 4.42 23.85
N CYS A 495 -29.89 3.76 24.12
CA CYS A 495 -29.24 2.89 23.16
C CYS A 495 -30.10 1.67 22.81
N LYS A 496 -30.48 1.55 21.55
CA LYS A 496 -31.28 0.44 21.03
C LYS A 496 -30.48 -0.84 20.76
N GLY A 497 -29.16 -0.76 20.71
CA GLY A 497 -28.28 -1.88 20.38
C GLY A 497 -28.30 -2.23 18.88
N CYS A 498 -28.43 -1.26 18.00
CA CYS A 498 -28.45 -1.46 16.53
C CYS A 498 -27.12 -1.94 15.94
N MET A 499 -26.01 -1.83 16.65
CA MET A 499 -24.64 -2.25 16.28
C MET A 499 -23.99 -1.45 15.13
N ASN A 500 -24.59 -0.33 14.69
CA ASN A 500 -24.03 0.47 13.59
C ASN A 500 -22.65 1.04 13.95
N CYS A 501 -22.46 1.55 15.19
CA CYS A 501 -21.18 2.06 15.67
C CYS A 501 -20.09 0.97 15.74
N VAL A 502 -20.46 -0.26 16.07
CA VAL A 502 -19.53 -1.41 16.02
C VAL A 502 -19.11 -1.71 14.59
N ALA A 503 -20.09 -1.77 13.69
CA ALA A 503 -19.89 -2.19 12.31
C ALA A 503 -19.13 -1.15 11.46
N VAL A 504 -19.32 0.15 11.71
CA VAL A 504 -18.69 1.23 10.92
C VAL A 504 -17.23 1.45 11.29
N CYS A 505 -16.84 1.14 12.52
CA CYS A 505 -15.54 1.50 13.07
C CYS A 505 -14.36 0.96 12.23
N PRO A 506 -13.45 1.82 11.70
CA PRO A 506 -12.29 1.38 10.94
C PRO A 506 -11.25 0.62 11.78
N GLY A 507 -11.09 1.03 13.05
CA GLY A 507 -10.19 0.41 14.00
C GLY A 507 -10.72 -0.88 14.61
N LEU A 508 -11.99 -1.25 14.35
CA LEU A 508 -12.71 -2.33 15.03
C LEU A 508 -12.61 -2.18 16.57
N ALA A 509 -12.69 -0.95 17.04
CA ALA A 509 -12.42 -0.52 18.42
C ALA A 509 -13.69 -0.14 19.19
N VAL A 510 -14.85 -0.56 18.73
CA VAL A 510 -16.14 -0.33 19.41
C VAL A 510 -16.81 -1.66 19.67
N THR A 511 -17.26 -1.89 20.91
CA THR A 511 -18.09 -3.04 21.29
C THR A 511 -19.39 -2.59 21.88
N LEU A 512 -20.40 -3.49 21.95
CA LEU A 512 -21.62 -3.26 22.68
C LEU A 512 -21.75 -4.29 23.80
N VAL A 513 -22.03 -3.84 25.02
CA VAL A 513 -22.32 -4.71 26.15
C VAL A 513 -23.83 -4.59 26.47
N ASP A 514 -24.57 -5.70 26.36
CA ASP A 514 -26.03 -5.78 26.59
C ASP A 514 -26.33 -6.52 27.89
N TYR A 515 -26.75 -5.78 28.92
CA TYR A 515 -27.09 -6.27 30.25
C TYR A 515 -28.56 -6.65 30.39
N ARG A 516 -29.44 -6.40 29.38
CA ARG A 516 -30.88 -6.50 29.50
C ARG A 516 -31.41 -7.92 29.78
N LYS A 517 -30.68 -8.95 29.32
CA LYS A 517 -31.11 -10.36 29.52
C LYS A 517 -30.54 -10.99 30.76
N ASP A 518 -29.30 -10.73 31.04
CA ASP A 518 -28.57 -11.28 32.18
C ASP A 518 -27.52 -10.26 32.59
N PRO A 519 -27.75 -9.48 33.66
CA PRO A 519 -26.78 -8.47 34.13
C PRO A 519 -25.46 -9.05 34.64
N GLU A 520 -25.46 -10.26 35.18
CA GLU A 520 -24.25 -10.93 35.68
C GLU A 520 -23.43 -11.57 34.54
N PHE A 521 -24.11 -11.89 33.43
CA PHE A 521 -23.52 -12.47 32.24
C PHE A 521 -24.00 -11.77 30.97
N PRO A 522 -23.62 -10.50 30.80
CA PRO A 522 -24.04 -9.71 29.65
C PRO A 522 -23.55 -10.30 28.32
N THR A 523 -24.21 -9.90 27.26
CA THR A 523 -23.82 -10.26 25.91
C THR A 523 -22.92 -9.16 25.34
N VAL A 524 -21.67 -9.52 24.99
CA VAL A 524 -20.75 -8.61 24.29
C VAL A 524 -20.81 -8.84 22.80
N THR A 525 -20.98 -7.75 22.03
CA THR A 525 -20.96 -7.76 20.57
C THR A 525 -19.65 -7.20 20.07
N LEU A 526 -18.88 -8.00 19.32
CA LEU A 526 -17.55 -7.70 18.81
C LEU A 526 -17.56 -7.52 17.30
N PRO A 527 -16.79 -6.58 16.71
CA PRO A 527 -16.57 -6.52 15.27
C PRO A 527 -15.58 -7.60 14.82
N TYR A 528 -15.87 -8.22 13.65
CA TYR A 528 -15.02 -9.28 13.09
C TYR A 528 -15.06 -9.26 11.57
N GLU A 529 -13.89 -9.35 10.91
CA GLU A 529 -13.76 -9.18 9.45
C GLU A 529 -12.88 -10.29 8.80
N LEU A 530 -12.83 -11.48 9.40
CA LEU A 530 -12.01 -12.59 8.90
C LEU A 530 -12.86 -13.77 8.40
N GLY A 531 -14.10 -13.49 8.00
CA GLY A 531 -15.02 -14.51 7.53
C GLY A 531 -15.80 -15.19 8.66
N ARG A 532 -16.56 -16.25 8.35
CA ARG A 532 -17.41 -16.96 9.33
C ARG A 532 -16.71 -18.18 9.94
N GLU A 533 -15.66 -18.64 9.33
CA GLU A 533 -14.97 -19.84 9.79
C GLU A 533 -14.40 -19.63 11.19
N GLY A 534 -14.64 -20.57 12.08
CA GLY A 534 -14.20 -20.49 13.48
C GLY A 534 -15.01 -19.59 14.41
N VAL A 535 -15.97 -18.80 13.88
CA VAL A 535 -16.86 -17.96 14.70
C VAL A 535 -18.33 -18.25 14.48
N GLU A 536 -18.68 -19.45 14.08
CA GLU A 536 -20.07 -19.91 13.95
C GLU A 536 -20.72 -20.05 15.32
N LYS A 537 -22.06 -20.09 15.37
CA LYS A 537 -22.78 -20.30 16.63
C LYS A 537 -22.32 -21.61 17.28
N GLY A 538 -21.87 -21.53 18.50
CA GLY A 538 -21.33 -22.66 19.29
C GLY A 538 -19.81 -22.83 19.18
N SER A 539 -19.12 -22.13 18.29
CA SER A 539 -17.65 -22.16 18.22
C SER A 539 -17.02 -21.69 19.53
N VAL A 540 -16.00 -22.40 19.98
CA VAL A 540 -15.18 -22.00 21.11
C VAL A 540 -14.17 -20.96 20.63
N VAL A 541 -14.07 -19.84 21.34
CA VAL A 541 -13.20 -18.71 20.98
C VAL A 541 -12.35 -18.27 22.17
N THR A 542 -11.14 -17.80 21.88
CA THR A 542 -10.26 -17.12 22.85
C THR A 542 -10.48 -15.61 22.70
N LEU A 543 -11.07 -15.01 23.75
CA LEU A 543 -11.33 -13.57 23.78
C LEU A 543 -10.08 -12.81 24.23
N THR A 544 -9.91 -11.60 23.71
CA THR A 544 -8.77 -10.72 24.03
C THR A 544 -9.24 -9.34 24.44
N ASP A 545 -8.42 -8.69 25.28
CA ASP A 545 -8.51 -7.26 25.61
C ASP A 545 -7.82 -6.41 24.50
N VAL A 546 -7.71 -5.10 24.74
CA VAL A 546 -7.11 -4.16 23.79
C VAL A 546 -5.63 -4.43 23.53
N ASP A 547 -4.90 -4.90 24.53
CA ASP A 547 -3.47 -5.18 24.46
C ASP A 547 -3.18 -6.63 23.99
N GLY A 548 -4.22 -7.36 23.54
CA GLY A 548 -4.09 -8.74 23.04
C GLY A 548 -4.02 -9.81 24.15
N ASN A 549 -4.11 -9.45 25.43
CA ASN A 549 -4.09 -10.41 26.52
C ASN A 549 -5.36 -11.26 26.51
N THR A 550 -5.22 -12.55 26.83
CA THR A 550 -6.35 -13.46 26.91
C THR A 550 -7.28 -13.10 28.06
N VAL A 551 -8.55 -12.87 27.77
CA VAL A 551 -9.61 -12.75 28.77
C VAL A 551 -10.09 -14.16 29.09
N HIS A 552 -9.57 -14.71 30.18
CA HIS A 552 -9.91 -16.08 30.60
C HIS A 552 -11.35 -16.18 31.10
N PRO A 553 -12.07 -17.25 30.74
CA PRO A 553 -13.39 -17.51 31.30
C PRO A 553 -13.27 -17.87 32.79
N SER A 554 -14.33 -17.67 33.54
CA SER A 554 -14.43 -18.13 34.93
C SER A 554 -14.35 -19.66 35.01
N PRO A 555 -13.64 -20.24 36.00
CA PRO A 555 -13.53 -21.70 36.15
C PRO A 555 -14.88 -22.42 36.20
N SER A 556 -15.92 -21.74 36.63
CA SER A 556 -17.29 -22.30 36.76
C SER A 556 -18.05 -22.40 35.43
N ARG A 557 -17.60 -21.78 34.36
CA ARG A 557 -18.35 -21.68 33.08
C ARG A 557 -17.72 -22.40 31.89
N GLY A 558 -16.48 -22.81 31.98
CA GLY A 558 -15.75 -23.37 30.83
C GLY A 558 -15.43 -22.33 29.78
N ASN A 559 -15.17 -22.75 28.55
CA ASN A 559 -14.71 -21.88 27.46
C ASN A 559 -15.76 -20.86 26.97
N HIS A 560 -15.31 -19.71 26.51
CA HIS A 560 -16.17 -18.74 25.81
C HIS A 560 -16.66 -19.34 24.49
N THR A 561 -17.95 -19.19 24.22
CA THR A 561 -18.59 -19.71 23.01
C THR A 561 -19.38 -18.60 22.27
N VAL A 562 -19.36 -18.68 20.96
CA VAL A 562 -20.13 -17.77 20.12
C VAL A 562 -21.63 -18.07 20.26
N LYS A 563 -22.39 -17.09 20.74
CA LYS A 563 -23.83 -17.17 20.91
C LYS A 563 -24.58 -16.92 19.59
N ARG A 564 -24.15 -15.92 18.83
CA ARG A 564 -24.77 -15.50 17.58
C ARG A 564 -23.79 -14.70 16.73
N VAL A 565 -23.97 -14.78 15.40
CA VAL A 565 -23.27 -13.92 14.43
C VAL A 565 -24.30 -13.13 13.63
N VAL A 566 -24.15 -11.82 13.58
CA VAL A 566 -25.03 -10.90 12.85
C VAL A 566 -24.22 -10.22 11.75
N ALA A 567 -24.83 -10.02 10.59
CA ALA A 567 -24.22 -9.30 9.46
C ALA A 567 -25.25 -8.36 8.84
N ASN A 568 -24.83 -7.13 8.56
CA ASN A 568 -25.60 -6.20 7.73
C ASN A 568 -24.85 -6.03 6.39
N LYS A 569 -25.09 -6.98 5.47
CA LYS A 569 -24.38 -7.03 4.18
C LYS A 569 -24.65 -5.84 3.27
N LYS A 570 -25.78 -5.14 3.43
CA LYS A 570 -26.11 -3.96 2.62
C LYS A 570 -25.36 -2.72 3.08
N ARG A 571 -25.31 -2.48 4.40
CA ARG A 571 -24.72 -1.27 4.97
C ARG A 571 -23.22 -1.44 5.30
N PHE A 572 -22.83 -2.63 5.77
CA PHE A 572 -21.45 -2.92 6.23
C PHE A 572 -20.95 -4.26 5.67
N PRO A 573 -20.72 -4.36 4.35
CA PRO A 573 -20.27 -5.61 3.73
C PRO A 573 -18.92 -6.05 4.31
N GLY A 574 -18.77 -7.36 4.54
CA GLY A 574 -17.55 -7.96 5.08
C GLY A 574 -17.34 -7.79 6.58
N THR A 575 -18.20 -7.06 7.31
CA THR A 575 -18.13 -6.93 8.78
C THR A 575 -19.19 -7.82 9.44
N LEU A 576 -18.76 -8.69 10.34
CA LEU A 576 -19.60 -9.52 11.19
C LEU A 576 -19.60 -8.93 12.60
N MET A 577 -20.75 -8.99 13.25
CA MET A 577 -20.93 -8.72 14.68
C MET A 577 -21.06 -10.06 15.40
N VAL A 578 -20.00 -10.48 16.10
CA VAL A 578 -19.94 -11.73 16.85
C VAL A 578 -20.40 -11.47 18.29
N GLN A 579 -21.40 -12.21 18.73
CA GLN A 579 -21.95 -12.09 20.08
C GLN A 579 -21.46 -13.24 20.97
N VAL A 580 -20.88 -12.90 22.10
CA VAL A 580 -20.41 -13.82 23.12
C VAL A 580 -21.01 -13.45 24.48
N VAL A 581 -21.11 -14.39 25.40
CA VAL A 581 -21.52 -14.16 26.79
C VAL A 581 -20.28 -14.14 27.66
N VAL A 582 -20.13 -13.08 28.47
CA VAL A 582 -18.94 -12.86 29.29
C VAL A 582 -19.37 -12.49 30.71
N GLU A 583 -18.57 -12.77 31.68
CA GLU A 583 -18.78 -12.31 33.07
C GLU A 583 -18.79 -10.77 33.12
N LYS A 584 -19.66 -10.21 33.97
CA LYS A 584 -19.89 -8.79 34.11
C LYS A 584 -18.60 -7.97 34.28
N GLU A 585 -17.69 -8.41 35.12
CA GLU A 585 -16.43 -7.73 35.46
C GLU A 585 -15.45 -7.67 34.27
N LYS A 586 -15.59 -8.56 33.30
CA LYS A 586 -14.74 -8.70 32.13
C LYS A 586 -15.38 -8.16 30.85
N ALA A 587 -16.69 -7.96 30.86
CA ALA A 587 -17.47 -7.66 29.64
C ALA A 587 -17.00 -6.40 28.91
N LYS A 588 -16.58 -5.38 29.64
CA LYS A 588 -16.09 -4.09 29.08
C LYS A 588 -14.64 -4.15 28.60
N GLN A 589 -13.89 -5.21 28.95
CA GLN A 589 -12.50 -5.37 28.54
C GLN A 589 -12.38 -6.11 27.21
N VAL A 590 -13.37 -6.95 26.89
CA VAL A 590 -13.36 -7.80 25.71
C VAL A 590 -13.55 -6.98 24.43
N ILE A 591 -12.62 -7.10 23.48
CA ILE A 591 -12.67 -6.41 22.19
C ILE A 591 -12.28 -7.30 21.00
N GLY A 592 -11.57 -8.40 21.17
CA GLY A 592 -11.06 -9.20 20.08
C GLY A 592 -11.27 -10.71 20.27
N ILE A 593 -11.00 -11.43 19.18
CA ILE A 593 -10.93 -12.89 19.15
C ILE A 593 -9.54 -13.24 18.61
N ARG A 594 -8.76 -13.99 19.38
CA ARG A 594 -7.43 -14.46 18.97
C ARG A 594 -7.56 -15.57 17.93
N ILE A 595 -6.82 -15.48 16.83
CA ILE A 595 -6.83 -16.47 15.75
C ILE A 595 -5.47 -17.13 15.53
N GLN A 596 -4.37 -16.47 15.92
CA GLN A 596 -3.02 -17.02 15.87
C GLN A 596 -2.51 -17.34 17.27
N LYS A 597 -1.70 -18.39 17.38
CA LYS A 597 -0.93 -18.65 18.61
C LYS A 597 0.26 -17.70 18.63
N GLU A 598 0.61 -17.20 19.80
CA GLU A 598 1.88 -16.50 19.98
C GLU A 598 3.03 -17.45 19.66
N GLU A 599 3.97 -17.00 18.86
CA GLU A 599 5.12 -17.77 18.48
C GLU A 599 6.38 -17.24 19.13
N THR A 600 7.20 -18.16 19.63
CA THR A 600 8.55 -17.87 20.12
C THR A 600 9.51 -17.90 18.92
N ALA A 601 10.27 -16.81 18.75
CA ALA A 601 11.39 -16.79 17.83
C ALA A 601 12.38 -17.90 18.18
N MET A 602 12.94 -18.58 17.19
CA MET A 602 14.02 -19.52 17.43
C MET A 602 15.31 -18.73 17.71
N GLY A 603 15.99 -19.05 18.80
CA GLY A 603 17.33 -18.55 19.07
C GLY A 603 18.30 -19.05 17.99
N THR A 604 19.15 -18.17 17.46
CA THR A 604 20.22 -18.53 16.54
C THR A 604 21.57 -18.12 17.08
N ASP A 605 22.61 -18.85 16.67
CA ASP A 605 23.98 -18.40 16.83
C ASP A 605 24.17 -17.10 16.01
N PRO A 606 24.58 -16.01 16.64
CA PRO A 606 24.74 -14.75 15.96
C PRO A 606 26.02 -14.75 15.13
N ASP A 607 25.90 -14.44 13.83
CA ASP A 607 27.00 -13.81 13.12
C ASP A 607 26.65 -12.30 13.07
N PRO A 608 27.23 -11.47 13.95
CA PRO A 608 26.87 -10.08 14.10
C PRO A 608 27.56 -9.25 13.01
N ALA A 609 27.04 -9.27 11.81
CA ALA A 609 27.44 -8.31 10.80
C ALA A 609 26.53 -7.09 10.92
N GLY A 610 27.10 -5.97 11.34
CA GLY A 610 26.52 -4.67 11.02
C GLY A 610 26.18 -4.58 9.53
N LEU A 611 25.62 -3.46 9.05
CA LEU A 611 25.32 -3.30 7.60
C LEU A 611 26.55 -3.74 6.81
N ALA A 612 26.53 -4.98 6.33
CA ALA A 612 27.66 -5.58 5.66
C ALA A 612 27.85 -4.88 4.32
N ASP A 613 29.09 -4.66 3.94
CA ASP A 613 29.46 -3.98 2.69
C ASP A 613 28.91 -4.68 1.43
N ASP A 614 28.44 -5.92 1.56
CA ASP A 614 27.76 -6.70 0.52
C ASP A 614 26.27 -6.38 0.37
N ALA A 615 25.66 -5.60 1.28
CA ALA A 615 24.27 -5.16 1.17
C ALA A 615 24.03 -4.41 -0.15
N VAL A 616 23.04 -4.85 -0.92
CA VAL A 616 22.74 -4.28 -2.24
C VAL A 616 21.96 -2.98 -2.10
N ILE A 617 22.54 -1.90 -2.62
CA ILE A 617 21.93 -0.57 -2.67
C ILE A 617 21.22 -0.33 -3.99
N CYS A 618 21.85 -0.67 -5.11
CA CYS A 618 21.22 -0.53 -6.43
C CYS A 618 20.68 -1.88 -6.91
N ARG A 619 19.37 -2.11 -6.76
CA ARG A 619 18.73 -3.40 -7.06
C ARG A 619 18.89 -3.84 -8.51
N CYS A 620 18.72 -2.91 -9.47
CA CYS A 620 18.74 -3.23 -10.91
C CYS A 620 20.16 -3.31 -11.52
N GLU A 621 21.21 -2.86 -10.82
CA GLU A 621 22.61 -2.93 -11.27
C GLU A 621 23.50 -3.64 -10.25
N ARG A 622 22.93 -4.11 -9.16
CA ARG A 622 23.60 -4.88 -8.10
C ARG A 622 24.79 -4.16 -7.44
N GLY A 623 24.76 -2.81 -7.41
CA GLY A 623 25.79 -2.03 -6.71
C GLY A 623 25.66 -2.18 -5.20
N THR A 624 26.77 -2.54 -4.53
CA THR A 624 26.79 -2.80 -3.08
C THR A 624 27.16 -1.56 -2.27
N LEU A 625 26.90 -1.62 -0.96
CA LEU A 625 27.26 -0.55 -0.02
C LEU A 625 28.78 -0.32 0.01
N GLY A 626 29.57 -1.40 0.04
CA GLY A 626 31.04 -1.33 0.07
C GLY A 626 31.61 -0.66 -1.17
N GLU A 627 31.14 -0.98 -2.36
CA GLU A 627 31.58 -0.34 -3.61
C GLU A 627 31.28 1.16 -3.63
N ILE A 628 30.12 1.57 -3.10
CA ILE A 628 29.73 2.98 -3.03
C ILE A 628 30.60 3.72 -2.01
N ARG A 629 30.80 3.16 -0.82
CA ARG A 629 31.68 3.73 0.22
C ARG A 629 33.10 3.88 -0.25
N SER A 630 33.65 2.85 -0.90
CA SER A 630 35.03 2.93 -1.45
C SER A 630 35.15 4.11 -2.42
N ALA A 631 34.26 4.25 -3.39
CA ALA A 631 34.27 5.36 -4.33
C ALA A 631 34.18 6.74 -3.64
N ILE A 632 33.35 6.87 -2.61
CA ILE A 632 33.17 8.12 -1.84
C ILE A 632 34.48 8.44 -1.07
N ARG A 633 35.13 7.45 -0.47
CA ARG A 633 36.39 7.59 0.26
C ARG A 633 37.55 7.92 -0.69
N ASP A 634 37.51 7.44 -1.93
CA ASP A 634 38.42 7.79 -3.01
C ASP A 634 38.18 9.20 -3.60
N GLY A 635 37.24 9.96 -3.03
CA GLY A 635 37.02 11.37 -3.35
C GLY A 635 35.88 11.65 -4.30
N VAL A 636 35.04 10.68 -4.69
CA VAL A 636 33.87 10.92 -5.53
C VAL A 636 32.85 11.77 -4.78
N ARG A 637 32.43 12.88 -5.44
CA ARG A 637 31.39 13.81 -4.93
C ARG A 637 30.28 14.07 -5.94
N ASP A 638 30.32 13.42 -7.09
CA ASP A 638 29.33 13.52 -8.17
C ASP A 638 28.67 12.15 -8.38
N ILE A 639 27.33 12.10 -8.20
CA ILE A 639 26.55 10.87 -8.42
C ILE A 639 26.65 10.41 -9.88
N ASN A 640 26.88 11.31 -10.85
CA ASN A 640 27.07 10.91 -12.24
C ASN A 640 28.43 10.21 -12.45
N GLN A 641 29.47 10.64 -11.73
CA GLN A 641 30.78 9.95 -11.72
C GLN A 641 30.64 8.58 -11.02
N LEU A 642 29.92 8.51 -9.90
CA LEU A 642 29.63 7.26 -9.19
C LEU A 642 28.95 6.23 -10.11
N LYS A 643 27.95 6.66 -10.91
CA LYS A 643 27.34 5.81 -11.95
C LYS A 643 28.34 5.24 -12.93
N GLY A 644 29.32 6.02 -13.36
CA GLY A 644 30.36 5.57 -14.29
C GLY A 644 31.32 4.53 -13.69
N ILE A 645 31.55 4.60 -12.37
CA ILE A 645 32.47 3.71 -11.66
C ILE A 645 31.83 2.36 -11.35
N ASN A 646 30.67 2.37 -10.68
CA ASN A 646 30.05 1.14 -10.14
C ASN A 646 28.63 0.87 -10.63
N ARG A 647 28.15 1.66 -11.59
CA ARG A 647 26.81 1.61 -12.20
C ARG A 647 25.64 1.90 -11.24
N ALA A 648 25.88 2.23 -9.97
CA ALA A 648 24.81 2.56 -9.03
C ALA A 648 23.99 3.76 -9.54
N GLY A 649 22.69 3.55 -9.73
CA GLY A 649 21.78 4.55 -10.29
C GLY A 649 21.76 4.64 -11.83
N MET A 650 22.46 3.75 -12.56
CA MET A 650 22.53 3.76 -14.03
C MET A 650 21.47 2.85 -14.69
N GLY A 651 20.89 1.94 -13.95
CA GLY A 651 19.98 0.93 -14.49
C GLY A 651 18.64 1.47 -15.00
N SER A 652 17.85 0.56 -15.57
CA SER A 652 16.57 0.86 -16.24
C SER A 652 15.54 1.54 -15.33
N CYS A 653 15.57 1.29 -14.00
CA CYS A 653 14.69 2.01 -13.07
C CYS A 653 14.97 3.53 -12.99
N GLY A 654 16.03 4.05 -13.58
CA GLY A 654 16.35 5.46 -13.54
C GLY A 654 16.73 5.98 -12.14
N SER A 655 17.37 5.15 -11.29
CA SER A 655 17.76 5.50 -9.91
C SER A 655 16.62 5.75 -8.91
N LYS A 656 15.40 5.42 -9.24
CA LYS A 656 14.19 5.70 -8.42
C LYS A 656 14.25 5.07 -7.03
N THR A 657 14.83 3.87 -6.91
CA THR A 657 14.94 3.16 -5.61
C THR A 657 16.22 3.48 -4.84
N CYS A 658 17.36 3.64 -5.53
CA CYS A 658 18.64 3.81 -4.86
C CYS A 658 19.02 5.27 -4.54
N ARG A 659 18.48 6.28 -5.24
CA ARG A 659 18.84 7.69 -5.04
C ARG A 659 18.76 8.16 -3.59
N PRO A 660 17.70 7.91 -2.82
CA PRO A 660 17.63 8.30 -1.41
C PRO A 660 18.72 7.63 -0.57
N MET A 661 19.07 6.39 -0.91
CA MET A 661 20.14 5.66 -0.22
C MET A 661 21.53 6.21 -0.55
N LEU A 662 21.78 6.60 -1.80
CA LEU A 662 23.05 7.24 -2.19
C LEU A 662 23.29 8.51 -1.37
N TRP A 663 22.29 9.40 -1.28
CA TRP A 663 22.36 10.60 -0.45
C TRP A 663 22.62 10.27 1.04
N LYS A 664 21.95 9.25 1.57
CA LYS A 664 22.18 8.80 2.94
C LYS A 664 23.63 8.32 3.14
N ILE A 665 24.17 7.53 2.20
CA ILE A 665 25.53 7.01 2.30
C ILE A 665 26.56 8.14 2.26
N PHE A 666 26.43 9.15 1.39
CA PHE A 666 27.30 10.32 1.39
C PHE A 666 27.32 11.01 2.76
N ARG A 667 26.14 11.22 3.36
CA ARG A 667 26.03 11.81 4.70
C ARG A 667 26.64 10.92 5.78
N ASP A 668 26.44 9.60 5.72
CA ASP A 668 26.97 8.64 6.68
C ASP A 668 28.52 8.54 6.59
N GLU A 669 29.10 8.84 5.42
CA GLU A 669 30.55 8.98 5.22
C GLU A 669 31.07 10.39 5.58
N GLY A 670 30.24 11.25 6.18
CA GLY A 670 30.62 12.58 6.67
C GLY A 670 30.73 13.66 5.60
N ILE A 671 30.14 13.45 4.42
CA ILE A 671 30.17 14.44 3.34
C ILE A 671 28.96 15.37 3.46
N ALA A 672 29.21 16.67 3.42
CA ALA A 672 28.13 17.67 3.37
C ALA A 672 27.34 17.54 2.06
N LEU A 673 26.03 17.55 2.14
CA LEU A 673 25.18 17.28 0.96
C LEU A 673 25.31 18.38 -0.12
N GLU A 674 25.70 19.58 0.27
CA GLU A 674 25.98 20.71 -0.62
C GLU A 674 27.21 20.47 -1.50
N GLU A 675 28.11 19.59 -1.08
CA GLU A 675 29.31 19.19 -1.84
C GLU A 675 29.00 18.10 -2.90
N VAL A 676 27.81 17.50 -2.83
CA VAL A 676 27.43 16.38 -3.70
C VAL A 676 26.68 16.89 -4.92
N THR A 677 27.25 16.67 -6.11
CA THR A 677 26.56 16.91 -7.37
C THR A 677 25.51 15.81 -7.60
N ASP A 678 24.26 16.21 -7.70
CA ASP A 678 23.17 15.26 -7.96
C ASP A 678 23.23 14.73 -9.41
N ARG A 679 22.52 13.65 -9.62
CA ARG A 679 22.43 13.00 -10.93
C ARG A 679 21.68 13.88 -11.95
N VAL A 680 22.04 13.72 -13.20
CA VAL A 680 21.25 14.22 -14.33
C VAL A 680 20.10 13.24 -14.59
N ASP A 681 18.87 13.75 -14.63
CA ASP A 681 17.68 12.96 -14.94
C ASP A 681 17.59 12.70 -16.46
N ARG A 682 17.22 11.46 -16.81
CA ARG A 682 16.99 11.06 -18.20
C ARG A 682 15.67 11.66 -18.72
N PRO A 683 15.55 11.92 -20.04
CA PRO A 683 14.35 12.53 -20.62
C PRO A 683 13.08 11.65 -20.49
N LEU A 684 13.22 10.33 -20.47
CA LEU A 684 12.10 9.40 -20.25
C LEU A 684 12.14 8.84 -18.84
N PHE A 685 11.00 8.87 -18.15
CA PHE A 685 10.84 8.32 -16.80
C PHE A 685 10.41 6.85 -16.81
N VAL A 686 9.87 6.38 -17.93
CA VAL A 686 9.46 4.99 -18.15
C VAL A 686 10.12 4.50 -19.45
N GLU A 687 10.56 3.26 -19.46
CA GLU A 687 11.13 2.65 -20.66
C GLU A 687 10.03 2.42 -21.71
N VAL A 688 10.32 2.84 -22.93
CA VAL A 688 9.43 2.67 -24.08
C VAL A 688 10.25 2.09 -25.23
N PRO A 689 9.73 1.07 -25.96
CA PRO A 689 10.36 0.58 -27.16
C PRO A 689 10.57 1.69 -28.20
N LEU A 690 11.74 1.75 -28.82
CA LEU A 690 12.05 2.78 -29.82
C LEU A 690 11.05 2.79 -30.98
N GLY A 691 10.54 1.63 -31.38
CA GLY A 691 9.50 1.52 -32.40
C GLY A 691 8.22 2.28 -32.02
N VAL A 692 7.79 2.18 -30.76
CA VAL A 692 6.62 2.90 -30.26
C VAL A 692 6.85 4.43 -30.32
N LEU A 693 8.03 4.90 -29.91
CA LEU A 693 8.39 6.32 -30.04
C LEU A 693 8.49 6.78 -31.49
N ALA A 694 8.86 5.90 -32.40
CA ALA A 694 8.90 6.17 -33.84
C ALA A 694 7.51 6.11 -34.49
N GLY A 695 6.44 5.86 -33.72
CA GLY A 695 5.08 5.74 -34.25
C GLY A 695 4.76 4.39 -34.91
N VAL A 696 5.59 3.36 -34.71
CA VAL A 696 5.27 2.02 -35.15
C VAL A 696 4.09 1.51 -34.35
N LYS A 697 2.95 1.27 -34.99
CA LYS A 697 1.79 0.67 -34.34
C LYS A 697 2.15 -0.77 -33.93
N GLY A 698 1.91 -1.13 -32.66
CA GLY A 698 1.94 -2.53 -32.26
C GLY A 698 0.88 -3.32 -33.03
N GLU A 699 1.07 -4.62 -33.18
CA GLU A 699 0.15 -5.52 -33.91
C GLU A 699 -1.31 -5.53 -33.41
N ASN A 700 -1.64 -4.72 -32.39
CA ASN A 700 -2.98 -4.59 -31.79
C ASN A 700 -3.63 -3.22 -32.04
N GLY A 701 -3.25 -2.50 -33.06
CA GLY A 701 -3.71 -1.13 -33.35
C GLY A 701 -4.87 -1.00 -34.35
N ASP A 702 -5.77 -2.00 -34.43
CA ASP A 702 -7.05 -1.89 -35.14
C ASP A 702 -8.19 -2.23 -34.16
N GLU A 703 -8.68 -1.22 -33.42
CA GLU A 703 -10.09 -0.97 -33.07
C GLU A 703 -10.22 0.34 -32.30
#